data_c73f75e7c2b36b9d7a75810bfcf5562e
#
_entry.id   c73f75e7c2b36b9d7a75810bfcf5562e
#
_cell.length_a   1.000
_cell.length_b   1.000
_cell.length_c   1.000
_cell.angle_alpha   90.00
_cell.angle_beta   90.00
_cell.angle_gamma   90.00
#
_symmetry.space_group_name_H-M   'P 1'
#
loop_
_entity.id
_entity.type
_entity.pdbx_description
1 polymer ?
#
loop_
_entity_poly.entity_id
_entity_poly.type
_entity_poly.pdbx_seq_one_letter_code
_entity_poly.pdbx_strand_id
1 'polypeptide(L)'
;MIKGVVLTNFMSYENSYVPLEPGLNLICGPNGAGKSSILLGISVVLGQAYTERSKRLSDLVKWGTEEARITLILDNTGKKRPFPHYHSDLVTVTRVLKKNGTYYYLLQNKPASKSTITDVFKALGLNPDNILVIMHQFMVGRFSAVSAQDKLKMLEEAVGFQSYREEVFDARKRLDSVMSEEHSLAQVLESTKETHDYWKREYERFLQKRQLETKLDALKRELLWSRIQKRNEALARIESRIESKTRALGSIEEKIQELAESKKKRQAKFDEINLGRIELEDKRVELEKEVTTHQLNVEWATNLLQNFQSVEAELGIAPGKPEPQSLSKLKHSWSETAEESGRKLGRAKEKIGMLTEKMADTSGRLEDALTRLIDTNVEYEVSGFKRKLLSEEVADLQAQVRLAKEELDPMIASAEKAGPRTESARKIFDVMLEIGAVEEQMKPLASISEDVERMYSSYAKVYEELRQKADQVAESRQEVLTELDRRLSRWRDVLTSFLEEMTGRYNEILGTVGAIGAVRIISSRDIEKCGLEIMVGFKGNKPTPLDAFTQSGGERSIAMMAFLLALQQHITSPFRAIDEFDVHMDPKNRELITNLIMSSSQGMTEGQYVAITPGQINVTDSSHVIVVQNIQGTSVVSELK
;
A
#
# COMPACT_ATOMS: atom_id res chain seq x y z
N MET A 1 -22.69 -3.08 -22.97
CA MET A 1 -23.48 -4.18 -22.34
C MET A 1 -23.01 -5.52 -22.88
N ILE A 2 -23.23 -6.61 -22.14
CA ILE A 2 -22.94 -7.98 -22.57
C ILE A 2 -24.14 -8.48 -23.40
N LYS A 3 -23.95 -8.76 -24.67
CA LYS A 3 -25.01 -9.28 -25.55
C LYS A 3 -25.22 -10.78 -25.36
N GLY A 4 -24.19 -11.47 -24.90
CA GLY A 4 -24.32 -12.88 -24.64
C GLY A 4 -22.98 -13.54 -24.25
N VAL A 5 -23.09 -14.76 -23.82
CA VAL A 5 -21.96 -15.60 -23.39
C VAL A 5 -21.97 -16.90 -24.22
N VAL A 6 -20.86 -17.24 -24.82
CA VAL A 6 -20.67 -18.53 -25.49
C VAL A 6 -19.78 -19.40 -24.62
N LEU A 7 -20.28 -20.59 -24.30
CA LEU A 7 -19.61 -21.58 -23.48
C LEU A 7 -19.28 -22.80 -24.34
N THR A 8 -18.00 -23.07 -24.57
CA THR A 8 -17.56 -24.28 -25.30
C THR A 8 -16.69 -25.14 -24.38
N ASN A 9 -17.06 -26.38 -24.19
CA ASN A 9 -16.39 -27.36 -23.33
C ASN A 9 -16.12 -26.83 -21.91
N PHE A 10 -17.07 -26.06 -21.39
CA PHE A 10 -16.96 -25.44 -20.07
C PHE A 10 -17.94 -26.07 -19.08
N MET A 11 -17.44 -26.67 -18.01
CA MET A 11 -18.23 -27.39 -17.03
C MET A 11 -19.14 -28.46 -17.70
N SER A 12 -20.44 -28.28 -17.61
CA SER A 12 -21.44 -29.15 -18.22
C SER A 12 -21.84 -28.76 -19.66
N TYR A 13 -21.32 -27.61 -20.15
CA TYR A 13 -21.63 -27.12 -21.49
C TYR A 13 -20.66 -27.68 -22.54
N GLU A 14 -21.21 -28.16 -23.65
CA GLU A 14 -20.42 -28.52 -24.85
C GLU A 14 -20.24 -27.34 -25.78
N ASN A 15 -21.38 -26.79 -26.20
CA ASN A 15 -21.41 -25.58 -27.01
C ASN A 15 -22.77 -24.91 -26.80
N SER A 16 -22.79 -23.82 -26.06
CA SER A 16 -24.03 -23.13 -25.76
C SER A 16 -23.84 -21.62 -25.85
N TYR A 17 -24.80 -20.98 -26.44
CA TYR A 17 -24.94 -19.54 -26.40
C TYR A 17 -26.01 -19.15 -25.38
N VAL A 18 -25.67 -18.25 -24.50
CA VAL A 18 -26.58 -17.67 -23.52
C VAL A 18 -26.81 -16.22 -23.91
N PRO A 19 -27.94 -15.87 -24.50
CA PRO A 19 -28.27 -14.49 -24.85
C PRO A 19 -28.53 -13.71 -23.57
N LEU A 20 -28.17 -12.43 -23.57
CA LEU A 20 -28.44 -11.52 -22.46
C LEU A 20 -29.01 -10.21 -23.01
N GLU A 21 -30.08 -9.73 -22.39
CA GLU A 21 -30.79 -8.52 -22.75
C GLU A 21 -30.55 -7.38 -21.76
N PRO A 22 -30.77 -6.13 -22.13
CA PRO A 22 -30.84 -5.05 -21.16
C PRO A 22 -31.95 -5.32 -20.12
N GLY A 23 -31.77 -4.85 -18.90
CA GLY A 23 -32.71 -5.10 -17.81
C GLY A 23 -32.49 -6.44 -17.09
N LEU A 24 -33.57 -7.05 -16.65
CA LEU A 24 -33.52 -8.28 -15.87
C LEU A 24 -33.49 -9.53 -16.75
N ASN A 25 -32.44 -10.32 -16.60
CA ASN A 25 -32.30 -11.65 -17.18
C ASN A 25 -32.44 -12.69 -16.08
N LEU A 26 -33.42 -13.52 -16.18
CA LEU A 26 -33.72 -14.55 -15.21
C LEU A 26 -33.32 -15.93 -15.75
N ILE A 27 -32.34 -16.55 -15.11
CA ILE A 27 -31.88 -17.90 -15.49
C ILE A 27 -32.51 -18.92 -14.56
N CYS A 28 -33.39 -19.69 -15.11
CA CYS A 28 -34.17 -20.70 -14.39
C CYS A 28 -33.79 -22.14 -14.82
N GLY A 29 -34.07 -23.11 -13.94
CA GLY A 29 -33.89 -24.52 -14.25
C GLY A 29 -33.58 -25.36 -13.01
N PRO A 30 -33.64 -26.68 -13.09
CA PRO A 30 -33.40 -27.54 -11.94
C PRO A 30 -31.97 -27.42 -11.41
N ASN A 31 -31.79 -27.86 -10.15
CA ASN A 31 -30.45 -27.90 -9.57
C ASN A 31 -29.58 -28.88 -10.37
N GLY A 32 -28.31 -28.50 -10.58
CA GLY A 32 -27.40 -29.28 -11.42
C GLY A 32 -27.55 -29.06 -12.93
N ALA A 33 -28.48 -28.21 -13.40
CA ALA A 33 -28.66 -27.92 -14.83
C ALA A 33 -27.49 -27.10 -15.45
N GLY A 34 -26.62 -26.50 -14.65
CA GLY A 34 -25.50 -25.69 -15.16
C GLY A 34 -25.71 -24.18 -15.05
N LYS A 35 -26.78 -23.70 -14.41
CA LYS A 35 -27.11 -22.26 -14.26
C LYS A 35 -25.94 -21.43 -13.73
N SER A 36 -25.41 -21.81 -12.57
CA SER A 36 -24.29 -21.09 -11.93
C SER A 36 -23.01 -21.13 -12.77
N SER A 37 -22.87 -22.12 -13.67
CA SER A 37 -21.72 -22.18 -14.58
C SER A 37 -21.72 -21.05 -15.60
N ILE A 38 -22.87 -20.46 -15.91
CA ILE A 38 -22.97 -19.30 -16.78
C ILE A 38 -22.31 -18.09 -16.11
N LEU A 39 -22.69 -17.76 -14.86
CA LEU A 39 -22.08 -16.66 -14.11
C LEU A 39 -20.60 -16.94 -13.81
N LEU A 40 -20.28 -18.20 -13.51
CA LEU A 40 -18.89 -18.61 -13.34
C LEU A 40 -18.07 -18.35 -14.61
N GLY A 41 -18.62 -18.66 -15.78
CA GLY A 41 -18.00 -18.37 -17.06
C GLY A 41 -17.76 -16.88 -17.25
N ILE A 42 -18.77 -16.05 -16.98
CA ILE A 42 -18.65 -14.59 -17.02
C ILE A 42 -17.52 -14.13 -16.09
N SER A 43 -17.54 -14.54 -14.82
CA SER A 43 -16.52 -14.18 -13.83
C SER A 43 -15.11 -14.59 -14.28
N VAL A 44 -15.00 -15.77 -14.90
CA VAL A 44 -13.73 -16.29 -15.41
C VAL A 44 -13.22 -15.43 -16.56
N VAL A 45 -14.03 -15.06 -17.55
CA VAL A 45 -13.58 -14.15 -18.64
C VAL A 45 -13.21 -12.78 -18.10
N LEU A 46 -13.95 -12.28 -17.12
CA LEU A 46 -13.64 -11.03 -16.42
C LEU A 46 -12.28 -11.07 -15.72
N GLY A 47 -11.74 -12.24 -15.35
CA GLY A 47 -10.36 -12.35 -14.86
C GLY A 47 -10.18 -13.09 -13.55
N GLN A 48 -11.24 -13.63 -12.94
CA GLN A 48 -11.11 -14.44 -11.73
C GLN A 48 -10.13 -15.59 -11.94
N ALA A 49 -9.21 -15.76 -10.97
CA ALA A 49 -8.16 -16.77 -11.02
C ALA A 49 -8.54 -18.08 -10.34
N TYR A 50 -9.45 -18.02 -9.40
CA TYR A 50 -10.03 -19.17 -8.71
C TYR A 50 -11.52 -18.94 -8.52
N THR A 51 -12.26 -19.98 -8.35
CA THR A 51 -13.70 -19.91 -8.18
C THR A 51 -14.10 -20.66 -6.91
N GLU A 52 -15.29 -20.41 -6.41
CA GLU A 52 -15.82 -21.13 -5.24
C GLU A 52 -15.94 -22.64 -5.48
N ARG A 53 -16.08 -23.06 -6.75
CA ARG A 53 -16.21 -24.47 -7.14
C ARG A 53 -14.88 -25.15 -7.43
N SER A 54 -13.81 -24.41 -7.70
CA SER A 54 -12.51 -24.99 -7.96
C SER A 54 -11.37 -24.02 -7.64
N LYS A 55 -10.31 -24.54 -7.03
CA LYS A 55 -9.07 -23.82 -6.80
C LYS A 55 -8.21 -23.69 -8.06
N ARG A 56 -8.49 -24.49 -9.10
CA ARG A 56 -7.74 -24.49 -10.36
C ARG A 56 -8.69 -24.30 -11.52
N LEU A 57 -8.38 -23.37 -12.40
CA LEU A 57 -9.21 -23.10 -13.58
C LEU A 57 -9.24 -24.26 -14.58
N SER A 58 -8.24 -25.13 -14.57
CA SER A 58 -8.22 -26.39 -15.35
C SER A 58 -9.40 -27.32 -15.02
N ASP A 59 -9.91 -27.27 -13.80
CA ASP A 59 -11.01 -28.13 -13.36
C ASP A 59 -12.36 -27.70 -13.95
N LEU A 60 -12.40 -26.51 -14.54
CA LEU A 60 -13.57 -25.97 -15.22
C LEU A 60 -13.67 -26.42 -16.68
N VAL A 61 -12.63 -27.08 -17.21
CA VAL A 61 -12.65 -27.70 -18.53
C VAL A 61 -13.50 -28.94 -18.47
N LYS A 62 -14.45 -29.11 -19.41
CA LYS A 62 -15.34 -30.24 -19.47
C LYS A 62 -14.54 -31.54 -19.51
N TRP A 63 -15.00 -32.55 -18.77
CA TRP A 63 -14.36 -33.86 -18.74
C TRP A 63 -14.34 -34.50 -20.13
N GLY A 64 -13.19 -35.02 -20.49
CA GLY A 64 -12.98 -35.60 -21.82
C GLY A 64 -12.50 -34.62 -22.89
N THR A 65 -12.32 -33.34 -22.54
CA THR A 65 -11.81 -32.31 -23.46
C THR A 65 -10.50 -31.72 -22.97
N GLU A 66 -9.70 -31.18 -23.87
CA GLU A 66 -8.37 -30.60 -23.58
C GLU A 66 -8.43 -29.11 -23.30
N GLU A 67 -9.44 -28.42 -23.82
CA GLU A 67 -9.60 -26.98 -23.62
C GLU A 67 -11.07 -26.58 -23.49
N ALA A 68 -11.31 -25.52 -22.74
CA ALA A 68 -12.58 -24.82 -22.71
C ALA A 68 -12.42 -23.39 -23.22
N ARG A 69 -13.44 -22.90 -23.90
CA ARG A 69 -13.49 -21.53 -24.40
C ARG A 69 -14.73 -20.84 -23.86
N ILE A 70 -14.52 -19.67 -23.31
CA ILE A 70 -15.58 -18.80 -22.85
C ILE A 70 -15.46 -17.48 -23.58
N THR A 71 -16.49 -17.10 -24.29
CA THR A 71 -16.53 -15.87 -25.07
C THR A 71 -17.62 -14.95 -24.57
N LEU A 72 -17.26 -13.75 -24.18
CA LEU A 72 -18.22 -12.67 -23.95
C LEU A 72 -18.38 -11.88 -25.25
N ILE A 73 -19.59 -11.60 -25.60
CA ILE A 73 -19.98 -10.74 -26.72
C ILE A 73 -20.43 -9.42 -26.15
N LEU A 74 -19.67 -8.38 -26.42
CA LEU A 74 -19.86 -7.05 -25.90
C LEU A 74 -20.48 -6.14 -26.97
N ASP A 75 -21.44 -5.33 -26.58
CA ASP A 75 -22.06 -4.34 -27.42
C ASP A 75 -21.09 -3.17 -27.66
N ASN A 76 -20.86 -2.86 -28.92
CA ASN A 76 -20.04 -1.75 -29.37
C ASN A 76 -20.87 -0.77 -30.22
N THR A 77 -22.19 -0.76 -30.04
CA THR A 77 -23.10 0.18 -30.70
C THR A 77 -23.20 1.49 -29.94
N GLY A 78 -23.79 2.52 -30.56
CA GLY A 78 -24.08 3.80 -29.96
C GLY A 78 -23.26 4.98 -30.51
N LYS A 79 -23.66 6.21 -30.15
CA LYS A 79 -22.98 7.45 -30.60
C LYS A 79 -21.54 7.57 -30.10
N LYS A 80 -21.24 7.02 -28.92
CA LYS A 80 -19.89 6.84 -28.37
C LYS A 80 -19.66 5.35 -28.23
N ARG A 81 -18.99 4.74 -29.24
CA ARG A 81 -18.61 3.34 -29.18
C ARG A 81 -17.69 3.09 -28.00
N PRO A 82 -17.99 2.13 -27.10
CA PRO A 82 -17.10 1.78 -25.99
C PRO A 82 -15.69 1.40 -26.46
N PHE A 83 -15.59 0.84 -27.68
CA PHE A 83 -14.33 0.43 -28.32
C PHE A 83 -14.15 1.14 -29.66
N PRO A 84 -13.67 2.39 -29.68
CA PRO A 84 -13.54 3.19 -30.89
C PRO A 84 -12.62 2.56 -31.95
N HIS A 85 -11.64 1.77 -31.50
CA HIS A 85 -10.68 1.07 -32.38
C HIS A 85 -11.28 -0.12 -33.14
N TYR A 86 -12.49 -0.54 -32.78
CA TYR A 86 -13.18 -1.65 -33.44
C TYR A 86 -14.40 -1.13 -34.19
N HIS A 87 -14.39 -1.32 -35.51
CA HIS A 87 -15.52 -0.89 -36.37
C HIS A 87 -16.75 -1.80 -36.25
N SER A 88 -16.59 -3.00 -35.70
CA SER A 88 -17.68 -3.94 -35.48
C SER A 88 -18.60 -3.44 -34.38
N ASP A 89 -19.89 -3.64 -34.56
CA ASP A 89 -20.93 -3.36 -33.55
C ASP A 89 -20.88 -4.34 -32.36
N LEU A 90 -20.17 -5.43 -32.52
CA LEU A 90 -19.91 -6.42 -31.49
C LEU A 90 -18.41 -6.61 -31.32
N VAL A 91 -17.96 -6.65 -30.07
CA VAL A 91 -16.58 -6.99 -29.73
C VAL A 91 -16.58 -8.26 -28.87
N THR A 92 -15.77 -9.23 -29.27
CA THR A 92 -15.68 -10.52 -28.60
C THR A 92 -14.42 -10.63 -27.75
N VAL A 93 -14.57 -11.05 -26.51
CA VAL A 93 -13.48 -11.39 -25.62
C VAL A 93 -13.58 -12.86 -25.25
N THR A 94 -12.58 -13.62 -25.62
CA THR A 94 -12.51 -15.05 -25.32
C THR A 94 -11.38 -15.34 -24.36
N ARG A 95 -11.66 -16.11 -23.33
CA ARG A 95 -10.65 -16.77 -22.50
C ARG A 95 -10.64 -18.25 -22.82
N VAL A 96 -9.49 -18.75 -23.24
CA VAL A 96 -9.26 -20.17 -23.46
C VAL A 96 -8.56 -20.75 -22.24
N LEU A 97 -9.11 -21.80 -21.67
CA LEU A 97 -8.53 -22.54 -20.56
C LEU A 97 -8.07 -23.90 -21.07
N LYS A 98 -6.88 -24.29 -20.73
CA LYS A 98 -6.34 -25.61 -21.04
C LYS A 98 -6.28 -26.48 -19.79
N LYS A 99 -6.45 -27.78 -19.99
CA LYS A 99 -6.39 -28.78 -18.91
C LYS A 99 -5.03 -28.83 -18.20
N ASN A 100 -3.96 -28.41 -18.88
CA ASN A 100 -2.62 -28.28 -18.29
C ASN A 100 -2.47 -27.06 -17.36
N GLY A 101 -3.53 -26.27 -17.15
CA GLY A 101 -3.53 -25.08 -16.30
C GLY A 101 -3.08 -23.80 -16.98
N THR A 102 -2.66 -23.86 -18.23
CA THR A 102 -2.37 -22.65 -19.01
C THR A 102 -3.65 -22.01 -19.56
N TYR A 103 -3.60 -20.72 -19.78
CA TYR A 103 -4.71 -19.97 -20.38
C TYR A 103 -4.20 -18.82 -21.22
N TYR A 104 -5.01 -18.38 -22.16
CA TYR A 104 -4.76 -17.17 -22.93
C TYR A 104 -6.05 -16.46 -23.28
N TYR A 105 -5.92 -15.22 -23.69
CA TYR A 105 -7.04 -14.39 -24.12
C TYR A 105 -7.02 -14.13 -25.61
N LEU A 106 -8.20 -14.01 -26.16
CA LEU A 106 -8.41 -13.54 -27.52
C LEU A 106 -9.34 -12.34 -27.50
N LEU A 107 -9.00 -11.30 -28.19
CA LEU A 107 -9.84 -10.13 -28.46
C LEU A 107 -10.13 -10.12 -29.97
N GLN A 108 -11.40 -10.22 -30.35
CA GLN A 108 -11.78 -10.37 -31.75
C GLN A 108 -11.00 -11.52 -32.44
N ASN A 109 -10.90 -12.66 -31.76
CA ASN A 109 -10.16 -13.85 -32.19
C ASN A 109 -8.65 -13.66 -32.39
N LYS A 110 -8.07 -12.50 -32.02
CA LYS A 110 -6.64 -12.27 -32.03
C LYS A 110 -6.07 -12.42 -30.61
N PRO A 111 -4.88 -12.99 -30.44
CA PRO A 111 -4.24 -13.08 -29.15
C PRO A 111 -4.11 -11.70 -28.51
N ALA A 112 -4.50 -11.60 -27.24
CA ALA A 112 -4.45 -10.35 -26.48
C ALA A 112 -3.77 -10.57 -25.13
N SER A 113 -3.06 -9.54 -24.67
CA SER A 113 -2.49 -9.56 -23.33
C SER A 113 -3.58 -9.37 -22.26
N LYS A 114 -3.31 -9.82 -21.06
CA LYS A 114 -4.22 -9.59 -19.93
C LYS A 114 -4.44 -8.09 -19.69
N SER A 115 -3.39 -7.25 -19.86
CA SER A 115 -3.53 -5.80 -19.73
C SER A 115 -4.53 -5.22 -20.73
N THR A 116 -4.40 -5.60 -22.01
CA THR A 116 -5.34 -5.16 -23.06
C THR A 116 -6.79 -5.52 -22.72
N ILE A 117 -7.01 -6.73 -22.20
CA ILE A 117 -8.36 -7.17 -21.80
C ILE A 117 -8.86 -6.41 -20.57
N THR A 118 -7.97 -6.14 -19.63
CA THR A 118 -8.31 -5.32 -18.45
C THR A 118 -8.73 -3.90 -18.86
N ASP A 119 -8.05 -3.29 -19.82
CA ASP A 119 -8.40 -1.96 -20.34
C ASP A 119 -9.76 -1.96 -21.05
N VAL A 120 -10.08 -3.04 -21.79
CA VAL A 120 -11.38 -3.25 -22.40
C VAL A 120 -12.49 -3.29 -21.34
N PHE A 121 -12.30 -3.99 -20.23
CA PHE A 121 -13.30 -4.06 -19.16
C PHE A 121 -13.40 -2.77 -18.35
N LYS A 122 -12.30 -2.08 -18.11
CA LYS A 122 -12.31 -0.75 -17.46
C LYS A 122 -13.12 0.26 -18.27
N ALA A 123 -12.95 0.29 -19.59
CA ALA A 123 -13.70 1.20 -20.46
C ALA A 123 -15.21 0.96 -20.38
N LEU A 124 -15.65 -0.23 -20.01
CA LEU A 124 -17.06 -0.59 -19.81
C LEU A 124 -17.54 -0.42 -18.37
N GLY A 125 -16.71 0.05 -17.44
CA GLY A 125 -17.08 0.19 -16.03
C GLY A 125 -17.24 -1.15 -15.30
N LEU A 126 -16.71 -2.25 -15.85
CA LEU A 126 -16.73 -3.56 -15.21
C LEU A 126 -15.47 -3.75 -14.37
N ASN A 127 -15.64 -3.74 -13.07
CA ASN A 127 -14.61 -4.15 -12.12
C ASN A 127 -14.85 -5.59 -11.66
N PRO A 128 -14.08 -6.59 -12.15
CA PRO A 128 -14.26 -7.99 -11.77
C PRO A 128 -13.77 -8.30 -10.34
N ASP A 129 -12.97 -7.40 -9.74
CA ASP A 129 -12.54 -7.54 -8.35
C ASP A 129 -13.68 -7.19 -7.37
N ASN A 130 -14.72 -6.52 -7.88
CA ASN A 130 -15.85 -6.17 -7.05
C ASN A 130 -16.79 -7.38 -6.87
N ILE A 131 -16.71 -7.98 -5.68
CA ILE A 131 -17.49 -9.16 -5.28
C ILE A 131 -19.01 -8.97 -5.37
N LEU A 132 -19.48 -7.74 -5.45
CA LEU A 132 -20.91 -7.40 -5.53
C LEU A 132 -21.39 -7.23 -6.98
N VAL A 133 -20.50 -7.16 -7.95
CA VAL A 133 -20.88 -7.18 -9.37
C VAL A 133 -21.47 -8.54 -9.73
N ILE A 134 -20.85 -9.62 -9.25
CA ILE A 134 -21.37 -10.99 -9.38
C ILE A 134 -21.40 -11.62 -7.99
N MET A 135 -22.59 -11.71 -7.42
CA MET A 135 -22.81 -12.41 -6.16
C MET A 135 -23.01 -13.90 -6.43
N HIS A 136 -21.99 -14.69 -6.14
CA HIS A 136 -22.06 -16.15 -6.26
C HIS A 136 -22.88 -16.79 -5.13
N GLN A 137 -23.24 -18.05 -5.33
CA GLN A 137 -23.93 -18.88 -4.35
C GLN A 137 -23.26 -18.81 -2.95
N PHE A 138 -24.04 -18.79 -1.88
CA PHE A 138 -23.60 -18.68 -0.49
C PHE A 138 -22.99 -17.34 -0.06
N MET A 139 -22.91 -16.33 -0.92
CA MET A 139 -22.32 -15.04 -0.54
C MET A 139 -23.07 -14.38 0.61
N VAL A 140 -24.40 -14.49 0.64
CA VAL A 140 -25.25 -14.01 1.74
C VAL A 140 -24.84 -14.64 3.07
N GLY A 141 -24.66 -15.97 3.07
CA GLY A 141 -24.20 -16.70 4.25
C GLY A 141 -22.78 -16.33 4.66
N ARG A 142 -21.88 -16.22 3.68
CA ARG A 142 -20.48 -15.82 3.90
C ARG A 142 -20.36 -14.42 4.48
N PHE A 143 -21.08 -13.46 3.90
CA PHE A 143 -21.08 -12.08 4.41
C PHE A 143 -21.67 -11.99 5.83
N SER A 144 -22.67 -12.80 6.14
CA SER A 144 -23.20 -12.92 7.51
C SER A 144 -22.19 -13.47 8.50
N ALA A 145 -21.34 -14.41 8.08
CA ALA A 145 -20.43 -15.16 8.95
C ALA A 145 -19.11 -14.44 9.24
N VAL A 146 -18.70 -13.49 8.40
CA VAL A 146 -17.43 -12.78 8.60
C VAL A 146 -17.52 -11.76 9.72
N SER A 147 -16.35 -11.37 10.25
CA SER A 147 -16.24 -10.37 11.30
C SER A 147 -16.75 -8.99 10.85
N ALA A 148 -17.10 -8.13 11.80
CA ALA A 148 -17.49 -6.75 11.49
C ALA A 148 -16.39 -5.99 10.73
N GLN A 149 -15.12 -6.25 11.05
CA GLN A 149 -13.96 -5.68 10.37
C GLN A 149 -13.88 -6.13 8.91
N ASP A 150 -14.08 -7.42 8.66
CA ASP A 150 -14.01 -7.95 7.30
C ASP A 150 -15.21 -7.50 6.47
N LYS A 151 -16.41 -7.38 7.08
CA LYS A 151 -17.58 -6.77 6.42
C LYS A 151 -17.28 -5.37 5.94
N LEU A 152 -16.61 -4.55 6.77
CA LEU A 152 -16.22 -3.19 6.40
C LEU A 152 -15.22 -3.19 5.25
N LYS A 153 -14.19 -4.04 5.29
CA LYS A 153 -13.21 -4.16 4.20
C LYS A 153 -13.87 -4.56 2.89
N MET A 154 -14.75 -5.58 2.94
CA MET A 154 -15.50 -6.04 1.77
C MET A 154 -16.39 -4.92 1.19
N LEU A 155 -17.00 -4.11 2.06
CA LEU A 155 -17.78 -2.97 1.64
C LEU A 155 -16.91 -1.90 0.97
N GLU A 156 -15.78 -1.52 1.60
CA GLU A 156 -14.86 -0.53 1.04
C GLU A 156 -14.30 -0.96 -0.32
N GLU A 157 -13.95 -2.24 -0.46
CA GLU A 157 -13.49 -2.82 -1.72
C GLU A 157 -14.59 -2.76 -2.79
N ALA A 158 -15.81 -3.10 -2.41
CA ALA A 158 -16.95 -3.13 -3.32
C ALA A 158 -17.33 -1.75 -3.86
N VAL A 159 -17.23 -0.70 -3.04
CA VAL A 159 -17.56 0.68 -3.45
C VAL A 159 -16.34 1.48 -3.88
N GLY A 160 -15.14 0.88 -3.86
CA GLY A 160 -13.90 1.53 -4.30
C GLY A 160 -13.27 2.46 -3.26
N PHE A 161 -13.63 2.33 -1.97
CA PHE A 161 -13.07 3.15 -0.88
C PHE A 161 -11.79 2.55 -0.27
N GLN A 162 -11.34 1.41 -0.74
CA GLN A 162 -10.12 0.76 -0.28
C GLN A 162 -8.91 1.70 -0.33
N SER A 163 -8.81 2.55 -1.35
CA SER A 163 -7.73 3.53 -1.49
C SER A 163 -7.63 4.48 -0.29
N TYR A 164 -8.75 4.93 0.25
CA TYR A 164 -8.76 5.80 1.44
C TYR A 164 -8.21 5.10 2.67
N ARG A 165 -8.55 3.81 2.84
CA ARG A 165 -7.99 2.98 3.92
C ARG A 165 -6.49 2.77 3.72
N GLU A 166 -6.05 2.46 2.51
CA GLU A 166 -4.64 2.29 2.16
C GLU A 166 -3.84 3.56 2.40
N GLU A 167 -4.39 4.73 2.03
CA GLU A 167 -3.76 6.03 2.32
C GLU A 167 -3.54 6.26 3.82
N VAL A 168 -4.48 5.83 4.68
CA VAL A 168 -4.32 5.93 6.14
C VAL A 168 -3.24 4.96 6.63
N PHE A 169 -3.21 3.72 6.14
CA PHE A 169 -2.16 2.77 6.51
C PHE A 169 -0.77 3.23 6.07
N ASP A 170 -0.66 3.82 4.87
CA ASP A 170 0.60 4.38 4.38
C ASP A 170 1.07 5.55 5.25
N ALA A 171 0.15 6.44 5.65
CA ALA A 171 0.47 7.52 6.56
C ALA A 171 0.90 7.00 7.94
N ARG A 172 0.21 5.98 8.46
CA ARG A 172 0.58 5.33 9.73
C ARG A 172 1.96 4.69 9.66
N LYS A 173 2.25 3.97 8.57
CA LYS A 173 3.56 3.36 8.36
C LYS A 173 4.67 4.41 8.28
N ARG A 174 4.41 5.56 7.65
CA ARG A 174 5.34 6.69 7.65
C ARG A 174 5.53 7.25 9.06
N LEU A 175 4.45 7.38 9.84
CA LEU A 175 4.53 7.82 11.22
C LEU A 175 5.39 6.88 12.06
N ASP A 176 5.17 5.58 11.96
CA ASP A 176 5.96 4.58 12.69
C ASP A 176 7.46 4.65 12.32
N SER A 177 7.75 4.90 11.04
CA SER A 177 9.12 5.11 10.57
C SER A 177 9.76 6.35 11.18
N VAL A 178 9.06 7.50 11.13
CA VAL A 178 9.55 8.76 11.70
C VAL A 178 9.70 8.67 13.21
N MET A 179 8.77 8.02 13.90
CA MET A 179 8.87 7.77 15.35
C MET A 179 10.08 6.88 15.70
N SER A 180 10.35 5.87 14.89
CA SER A 180 11.54 5.02 15.07
C SER A 180 12.83 5.81 14.85
N GLU A 181 12.87 6.66 13.83
CA GLU A 181 13.99 7.56 13.57
C GLU A 181 14.19 8.57 14.72
N GLU A 182 13.09 9.20 15.18
CA GLU A 182 13.09 10.12 16.32
C GLU A 182 13.65 9.45 17.58
N HIS A 183 13.17 8.23 17.88
CA HIS A 183 13.64 7.48 19.04
C HIS A 183 15.15 7.16 18.94
N SER A 184 15.59 6.67 17.80
CA SER A 184 17.00 6.38 17.57
C SER A 184 17.87 7.63 17.66
N LEU A 185 17.40 8.73 17.08
CA LEU A 185 18.10 10.01 17.12
C LEU A 185 18.13 10.62 18.52
N ALA A 186 17.03 10.46 19.29
CA ALA A 186 16.99 10.91 20.68
C ALA A 186 18.02 10.17 21.55
N GLN A 187 18.20 8.87 21.36
CA GLN A 187 19.22 8.10 22.06
C GLN A 187 20.64 8.57 21.70
N VAL A 188 20.89 8.80 20.42
CA VAL A 188 22.19 9.29 19.96
C VAL A 188 22.42 10.72 20.47
N LEU A 189 21.40 11.56 20.44
CA LEU A 189 21.48 12.95 20.95
C LEU A 189 21.78 12.97 22.45
N GLU A 190 21.13 12.12 23.25
CA GLU A 190 21.34 12.07 24.70
C GLU A 190 22.77 11.61 25.02
N SER A 191 23.28 10.56 24.36
CA SER A 191 24.65 10.11 24.56
C SER A 191 25.68 11.14 24.09
N THR A 192 25.37 11.85 23.00
CA THR A 192 26.23 12.92 22.48
C THR A 192 26.20 14.14 23.41
N LYS A 193 25.03 14.45 23.99
CA LYS A 193 24.87 15.52 24.99
C LYS A 193 25.68 15.23 26.25
N GLU A 194 25.62 14.02 26.79
CA GLU A 194 26.46 13.63 27.92
C GLU A 194 27.96 13.85 27.64
N THR A 195 28.36 13.46 26.42
CA THR A 195 29.75 13.64 25.97
C THR A 195 30.10 15.12 25.76
N HIS A 196 29.20 15.88 25.14
CA HIS A 196 29.33 17.34 24.98
C HIS A 196 29.45 18.06 26.32
N ASP A 197 28.55 17.71 27.29
CA ASP A 197 28.56 18.34 28.61
C ASP A 197 29.79 17.94 29.43
N TYR A 198 30.30 16.73 29.22
CA TYR A 198 31.58 16.33 29.78
C TYR A 198 32.71 17.22 29.25
N TRP A 199 32.83 17.32 27.91
CA TRP A 199 33.89 18.11 27.30
C TRP A 199 33.75 19.62 27.54
N LYS A 200 32.51 20.13 27.67
CA LYS A 200 32.24 21.50 28.09
C LYS A 200 32.81 21.80 29.47
N ARG A 201 32.57 20.93 30.44
CA ARG A 201 33.13 21.06 31.80
C ARG A 201 34.66 20.99 31.76
N GLU A 202 35.20 20.09 31.00
CA GLU A 202 36.67 19.99 30.87
C GLU A 202 37.25 21.21 30.13
N TYR A 203 36.52 21.80 29.16
CA TYR A 203 36.92 23.03 28.49
C TYR A 203 36.86 24.26 29.42
N GLU A 204 35.85 24.39 30.26
CA GLU A 204 35.78 25.45 31.27
C GLU A 204 36.98 25.33 32.26
N ARG A 205 37.30 24.13 32.68
CA ARG A 205 38.50 23.85 33.49
C ARG A 205 39.79 24.13 32.72
N PHE A 206 39.83 23.86 31.41
CA PHE A 206 40.92 24.19 30.55
C PHE A 206 41.11 25.73 30.41
N LEU A 207 40.04 26.50 30.29
CA LEU A 207 40.08 27.95 30.28
C LEU A 207 40.65 28.53 31.59
N GLN A 208 40.22 27.96 32.73
CA GLN A 208 40.81 28.30 34.03
C GLN A 208 42.30 27.96 34.09
N LYS A 209 42.68 26.79 33.59
CA LYS A 209 44.09 26.39 33.48
C LYS A 209 44.86 27.40 32.64
N ARG A 210 44.36 27.77 31.46
CA ARG A 210 45.01 28.70 30.55
C ARG A 210 45.14 30.10 31.14
N GLN A 211 44.14 30.57 31.91
CA GLN A 211 44.23 31.81 32.66
C GLN A 211 45.33 31.76 33.72
N LEU A 212 45.40 30.65 34.47
CA LEU A 212 46.45 30.45 35.46
C LEU A 212 47.85 30.29 34.81
N GLU A 213 47.93 29.60 33.65
CA GLU A 213 49.15 29.51 32.85
C GLU A 213 49.63 30.88 32.37
N THR A 214 48.69 31.70 31.85
CA THR A 214 49.01 33.07 31.43
C THR A 214 49.51 33.91 32.58
N LYS A 215 48.90 33.79 33.77
CA LYS A 215 49.32 34.47 34.98
C LYS A 215 50.70 33.98 35.47
N LEU A 216 50.92 32.66 35.43
CA LEU A 216 52.18 32.03 35.81
C LEU A 216 53.32 32.45 34.90
N ASP A 217 53.05 32.50 33.57
CA ASP A 217 54.01 32.97 32.58
C ASP A 217 54.33 34.45 32.71
N ALA A 218 53.31 35.27 33.11
CA ALA A 218 53.54 36.67 33.44
C ALA A 218 54.43 36.83 34.68
N LEU A 219 54.18 36.00 35.72
CA LEU A 219 54.97 36.01 36.95
C LEU A 219 56.38 35.42 36.68
N LYS A 220 56.49 34.39 35.85
CA LYS A 220 57.77 33.81 35.46
C LYS A 220 58.60 34.66 34.53
N ARG A 221 57.99 35.67 33.85
CA ARG A 221 58.70 36.72 33.15
C ARG A 221 59.47 37.66 34.09
N GLU A 222 58.99 37.82 35.30
CA GLU A 222 59.69 38.61 36.30
C GLU A 222 60.89 37.87 36.87
N LEU A 223 60.87 36.56 36.84
CA LEU A 223 61.95 35.71 37.31
C LEU A 223 62.97 35.42 36.20
N LEU A 224 64.19 35.84 36.46
CA LEU A 224 65.37 35.70 35.59
C LEU A 224 65.43 34.36 34.82
N TRP A 225 65.90 34.43 33.60
CA TRP A 225 66.43 33.34 32.78
C TRP A 225 65.70 31.94 32.79
N SER A 226 64.83 31.65 33.73
CA SER A 226 64.04 30.41 33.68
C SER A 226 63.05 30.38 32.52
N ARG A 227 62.92 31.52 31.86
CA ARG A 227 62.01 31.75 30.73
C ARG A 227 62.40 30.93 29.49
N ILE A 228 63.68 30.92 29.15
CA ILE A 228 64.19 30.24 27.93
C ILE A 228 64.08 28.73 28.10
N GLN A 229 64.50 28.24 29.27
CA GLN A 229 64.41 26.79 29.55
C GLN A 229 62.96 26.31 29.54
N LYS A 230 62.04 27.05 30.12
CA LYS A 230 60.64 26.73 30.17
C LYS A 230 59.93 26.85 28.79
N ARG A 231 60.38 27.81 27.94
CA ARG A 231 59.92 27.91 26.55
C ARG A 231 60.36 26.70 25.72
N ASN A 232 61.59 26.20 25.94
CA ASN A 232 62.06 24.96 25.33
C ASN A 232 61.26 23.74 25.82
N GLU A 233 60.88 23.68 27.10
CA GLU A 233 59.99 22.62 27.62
C GLU A 233 58.58 22.70 27.03
N ALA A 234 58.06 23.93 26.84
CA ALA A 234 56.75 24.13 26.19
C ALA A 234 56.79 23.67 24.72
N LEU A 235 57.87 23.97 23.99
CA LEU A 235 58.09 23.57 22.60
C LEU A 235 58.14 22.06 22.46
N ALA A 236 58.91 21.36 23.31
CA ALA A 236 59.00 19.90 23.29
C ALA A 236 57.62 19.22 23.55
N ARG A 237 56.78 19.85 24.41
CA ARG A 237 55.41 19.34 24.64
C ARG A 237 54.52 19.48 23.41
N ILE A 238 54.62 20.61 22.68
CA ILE A 238 53.83 20.79 21.45
C ILE A 238 54.29 19.81 20.38
N GLU A 239 55.64 19.58 20.23
CA GLU A 239 56.16 18.56 19.31
C GLU A 239 55.65 17.14 19.62
N SER A 240 55.63 16.75 20.89
CA SER A 240 55.05 15.49 21.31
C SER A 240 53.55 15.37 21.02
N ARG A 241 52.81 16.48 21.10
CA ARG A 241 51.39 16.54 20.77
C ARG A 241 51.14 16.39 19.28
N ILE A 242 51.95 17.03 18.45
CA ILE A 242 51.87 16.87 17.01
C ILE A 242 51.97 15.40 16.63
N GLU A 243 52.93 14.71 17.23
CA GLU A 243 53.15 13.27 16.97
C GLU A 243 51.92 12.42 17.36
N SER A 244 51.32 12.69 18.55
CA SER A 244 50.15 11.94 19.01
C SER A 244 48.93 12.19 18.14
N LYS A 245 48.76 13.44 17.63
CA LYS A 245 47.64 13.82 16.79
C LYS A 245 47.74 13.35 15.36
N THR A 246 48.96 13.30 14.84
CA THR A 246 49.22 12.72 13.53
C THR A 246 48.88 11.21 13.53
N ARG A 247 49.14 10.52 14.64
CA ARG A 247 48.69 9.13 14.80
C ARG A 247 47.16 9.00 14.87
N ALA A 248 46.46 9.90 15.60
CA ALA A 248 45.02 9.91 15.68
C ALA A 248 44.38 10.26 14.32
N LEU A 249 45.03 11.15 13.53
CA LEU A 249 44.56 11.48 12.18
C LEU A 249 44.59 10.21 11.29
N GLY A 250 45.67 9.43 11.34
CA GLY A 250 45.77 8.21 10.57
C GLY A 250 44.63 7.21 10.88
N SER A 251 44.32 7.03 12.18
CA SER A 251 43.22 6.13 12.56
C SER A 251 41.84 6.59 12.11
N ILE A 252 41.63 7.90 12.02
CA ILE A 252 40.36 8.46 11.51
C ILE A 252 40.29 8.33 9.99
N GLU A 253 41.41 8.49 9.29
CA GLU A 253 41.48 8.29 7.83
C GLU A 253 41.18 6.85 7.43
N GLU A 254 41.71 5.86 8.17
CA GLU A 254 41.35 4.46 7.99
C GLU A 254 39.85 4.21 8.18
N LYS A 255 39.27 4.79 9.26
CA LYS A 255 37.84 4.66 9.52
C LYS A 255 36.97 5.29 8.44
N ILE A 256 37.39 6.44 7.89
CA ILE A 256 36.68 7.09 6.77
C ILE A 256 36.71 6.20 5.52
N GLN A 257 37.80 5.52 5.25
CA GLN A 257 37.89 4.60 4.12
C GLN A 257 36.94 3.40 4.30
N GLU A 258 36.92 2.80 5.49
CA GLU A 258 35.97 1.72 5.81
C GLU A 258 34.51 2.16 5.67
N LEU A 259 34.19 3.35 6.18
CA LEU A 259 32.85 3.93 6.08
C LEU A 259 32.48 4.27 4.63
N ALA A 260 33.43 4.77 3.83
CA ALA A 260 33.21 5.04 2.40
C ALA A 260 32.88 3.76 1.61
N GLU A 261 33.61 2.67 1.89
CA GLU A 261 33.31 1.38 1.29
C GLU A 261 31.95 0.82 1.73
N SER A 262 31.67 0.96 3.04
CA SER A 262 30.37 0.55 3.60
C SER A 262 29.21 1.36 2.99
N LYS A 263 29.38 2.68 2.88
CA LYS A 263 28.41 3.58 2.22
C LYS A 263 28.16 3.15 0.78
N LYS A 264 29.24 2.90 0.01
CA LYS A 264 29.14 2.45 -1.39
C LYS A 264 28.39 1.11 -1.50
N LYS A 265 28.69 0.16 -0.62
CA LYS A 265 27.99 -1.14 -0.56
C LYS A 265 26.52 -0.98 -0.19
N ARG A 266 26.22 -0.11 0.78
CA ARG A 266 24.85 0.15 1.23
C ARG A 266 24.05 0.92 0.18
N GLN A 267 24.68 1.89 -0.51
CA GLN A 267 24.08 2.60 -1.62
C GLN A 267 23.73 1.65 -2.76
N ALA A 268 24.68 0.81 -3.17
CA ALA A 268 24.44 -0.18 -4.21
C ALA A 268 23.29 -1.14 -3.84
N LYS A 269 23.24 -1.53 -2.57
CA LYS A 269 22.15 -2.37 -2.07
C LYS A 269 20.79 -1.64 -2.04
N PHE A 270 20.79 -0.38 -1.67
CA PHE A 270 19.59 0.46 -1.73
C PHE A 270 19.12 0.62 -3.18
N ASP A 271 20.07 0.94 -4.09
CA ASP A 271 19.78 1.12 -5.51
C ASP A 271 19.24 -0.19 -6.14
N GLU A 272 19.84 -1.34 -5.78
CA GLU A 272 19.36 -2.66 -6.19
C GLU A 272 17.92 -2.94 -5.73
N ILE A 273 17.65 -2.72 -4.43
CA ILE A 273 16.31 -2.92 -3.88
C ILE A 273 15.30 -1.95 -4.51
N ASN A 274 15.70 -0.70 -4.71
CA ASN A 274 14.86 0.31 -5.33
C ASN A 274 14.56 -0.01 -6.79
N LEU A 275 15.56 -0.50 -7.53
CA LEU A 275 15.35 -1.00 -8.89
C LEU A 275 14.35 -2.16 -8.90
N GLY A 276 14.54 -3.11 -7.98
CA GLY A 276 13.60 -4.22 -7.80
C GLY A 276 12.18 -3.75 -7.45
N ARG A 277 12.03 -2.69 -6.63
CA ARG A 277 10.73 -2.09 -6.33
C ARG A 277 10.08 -1.50 -7.59
N ILE A 278 10.88 -0.77 -8.39
CA ILE A 278 10.41 -0.20 -9.66
C ILE A 278 9.94 -1.31 -10.61
N GLU A 279 10.74 -2.38 -10.75
CA GLU A 279 10.36 -3.51 -11.60
C GLU A 279 9.07 -4.21 -11.12
N LEU A 280 8.86 -4.28 -9.80
CA LEU A 280 7.62 -4.82 -9.24
C LEU A 280 6.43 -3.88 -9.52
N GLU A 281 6.66 -2.57 -9.45
CA GLU A 281 5.67 -1.55 -9.73
C GLU A 281 5.25 -1.58 -11.20
N ASP A 282 6.24 -1.67 -12.12
CA ASP A 282 5.99 -1.83 -13.55
C ASP A 282 5.16 -3.10 -13.83
N LYS A 283 5.55 -4.22 -13.19
CA LYS A 283 4.79 -5.48 -13.30
C LYS A 283 3.38 -5.36 -12.73
N ARG A 284 3.20 -4.59 -11.64
CA ARG A 284 1.86 -4.33 -11.08
C ARG A 284 1.01 -3.55 -12.05
N VAL A 285 1.57 -2.47 -12.60
CA VAL A 285 0.89 -1.63 -13.61
C VAL A 285 0.50 -2.46 -14.83
N GLU A 286 1.40 -3.35 -15.28
CA GLU A 286 1.12 -4.25 -16.40
C GLU A 286 -0.03 -5.22 -16.08
N LEU A 287 0.00 -5.82 -14.88
CA LEU A 287 -1.07 -6.69 -14.40
C LEU A 287 -2.39 -5.95 -14.18
N GLU A 288 -2.37 -4.71 -13.67
CA GLU A 288 -3.55 -3.86 -13.51
C GLU A 288 -4.19 -3.53 -14.87
N LYS A 289 -3.37 -3.30 -15.89
CA LYS A 289 -3.84 -3.16 -17.28
C LYS A 289 -4.49 -4.45 -17.78
N GLU A 290 -3.87 -5.61 -17.51
CA GLU A 290 -4.45 -6.92 -17.84
C GLU A 290 -5.81 -7.13 -17.14
N VAL A 291 -5.89 -6.84 -15.83
CA VAL A 291 -7.13 -6.93 -15.05
C VAL A 291 -8.22 -6.08 -15.70
N THR A 292 -7.90 -4.81 -16.01
CA THR A 292 -8.87 -3.88 -16.61
C THR A 292 -9.37 -4.38 -17.97
N THR A 293 -8.43 -4.89 -18.79
CA THR A 293 -8.76 -5.40 -20.11
C THR A 293 -9.69 -6.62 -20.03
N HIS A 294 -9.39 -7.55 -19.12
CA HIS A 294 -10.22 -8.75 -18.98
C HIS A 294 -11.57 -8.44 -18.35
N GLN A 295 -11.62 -7.46 -17.45
CA GLN A 295 -12.86 -6.99 -16.86
C GLN A 295 -13.80 -6.42 -17.90
N LEU A 296 -13.29 -5.52 -18.73
CA LEU A 296 -14.05 -4.95 -19.85
C LEU A 296 -14.55 -6.01 -20.82
N ASN A 297 -13.72 -7.03 -21.09
CA ASN A 297 -14.11 -8.11 -22.00
C ASN A 297 -15.25 -8.97 -21.43
N VAL A 298 -15.23 -9.26 -20.13
CA VAL A 298 -16.33 -9.99 -19.49
C VAL A 298 -17.63 -9.21 -19.54
N GLU A 299 -17.57 -7.92 -19.17
CA GLU A 299 -18.71 -7.01 -19.19
C GLU A 299 -19.30 -6.89 -20.58
N TRP A 300 -18.45 -6.69 -21.57
CA TRP A 300 -18.86 -6.58 -22.94
C TRP A 300 -19.54 -7.86 -23.47
N ALA A 301 -18.90 -9.03 -23.24
CA ALA A 301 -19.47 -10.30 -23.65
C ALA A 301 -20.79 -10.60 -22.95
N THR A 302 -20.89 -10.27 -21.66
CA THR A 302 -22.14 -10.44 -20.88
C THR A 302 -23.24 -9.51 -21.38
N ASN A 303 -22.91 -8.25 -21.67
CA ASN A 303 -23.85 -7.28 -22.25
C ASN A 303 -24.33 -7.70 -23.63
N LEU A 304 -23.43 -8.24 -24.46
CA LEU A 304 -23.81 -8.76 -25.77
C LEU A 304 -24.75 -9.96 -25.65
N LEU A 305 -24.47 -10.88 -24.74
CA LEU A 305 -25.35 -12.04 -24.48
C LEU A 305 -26.74 -11.59 -23.99
N GLN A 306 -26.79 -10.60 -23.09
CA GLN A 306 -28.04 -10.02 -22.60
C GLN A 306 -28.85 -9.31 -23.71
N ASN A 307 -28.17 -8.47 -24.49
CA ASN A 307 -28.82 -7.78 -25.61
C ASN A 307 -29.28 -8.74 -26.70
N PHE A 308 -28.60 -9.86 -26.87
CA PHE A 308 -29.03 -10.88 -27.82
C PHE A 308 -30.30 -11.58 -27.33
N GLN A 309 -30.43 -11.83 -26.03
CA GLN A 309 -31.62 -12.39 -25.42
C GLN A 309 -32.85 -11.48 -25.58
N SER A 310 -32.65 -10.14 -25.48
CA SER A 310 -33.72 -9.18 -25.69
C SER A 310 -34.19 -9.16 -27.15
N VAL A 311 -33.26 -9.20 -28.09
CA VAL A 311 -33.57 -9.25 -29.53
C VAL A 311 -34.29 -10.57 -29.90
N GLU A 312 -33.89 -11.69 -29.34
CA GLU A 312 -34.60 -12.97 -29.57
C GLU A 312 -36.03 -12.94 -29.03
N ALA A 313 -36.25 -12.31 -27.89
CA ALA A 313 -37.59 -12.11 -27.33
C ALA A 313 -38.45 -11.17 -28.20
N GLU A 314 -37.87 -10.09 -28.75
CA GLU A 314 -38.55 -9.17 -29.65
C GLU A 314 -38.86 -9.79 -31.01
N LEU A 315 -37.96 -10.63 -31.55
CA LEU A 315 -38.14 -11.29 -32.85
C LEU A 315 -39.10 -12.49 -32.82
N GLY A 316 -39.65 -12.82 -31.68
CA GLY A 316 -40.68 -13.85 -31.57
C GLY A 316 -40.16 -15.27 -31.86
N ILE A 317 -38.90 -15.59 -31.61
CA ILE A 317 -38.31 -16.91 -31.81
C ILE A 317 -38.77 -17.83 -30.69
N ALA A 318 -39.71 -18.70 -30.96
CA ALA A 318 -40.29 -19.62 -29.97
C ALA A 318 -39.24 -20.62 -29.45
N PRO A 319 -39.22 -20.93 -28.14
CA PRO A 319 -38.36 -21.95 -27.57
C PRO A 319 -38.64 -23.32 -28.23
N GLY A 320 -37.57 -23.95 -28.75
CA GLY A 320 -37.66 -25.29 -29.32
C GLY A 320 -37.57 -25.42 -30.84
N LYS A 321 -37.46 -24.34 -31.59
CA LYS A 321 -37.05 -24.42 -33.01
C LYS A 321 -35.53 -24.42 -33.13
N PRO A 322 -34.99 -25.17 -34.13
CA PRO A 322 -33.54 -25.17 -34.33
C PRO A 322 -33.06 -23.76 -34.67
N GLU A 323 -32.28 -23.22 -33.79
CA GLU A 323 -31.55 -21.94 -34.05
C GLU A 323 -30.62 -22.11 -35.27
N PRO A 324 -30.48 -21.08 -36.09
CA PRO A 324 -29.47 -21.11 -37.14
C PRO A 324 -28.10 -21.40 -36.52
N GLN A 325 -27.37 -22.35 -37.10
CA GLN A 325 -26.03 -22.76 -36.63
C GLN A 325 -25.06 -21.60 -36.46
N SER A 326 -25.26 -20.54 -37.21
CA SER A 326 -24.47 -19.29 -37.04
C SER A 326 -24.76 -18.55 -35.76
N LEU A 327 -26.02 -18.56 -35.30
CA LEU A 327 -26.44 -17.86 -34.09
C LEU A 327 -25.97 -18.60 -32.82
N SER A 328 -26.18 -19.91 -32.79
CA SER A 328 -25.70 -20.75 -31.68
C SER A 328 -24.18 -20.71 -31.55
N LYS A 329 -23.46 -20.65 -32.67
CA LYS A 329 -22.00 -20.48 -32.67
C LYS A 329 -21.57 -19.13 -32.10
N LEU A 330 -22.28 -18.05 -32.44
CA LEU A 330 -22.00 -16.71 -31.90
C LEU A 330 -22.27 -16.64 -30.39
N LYS A 331 -23.40 -17.14 -29.94
CA LYS A 331 -23.73 -17.24 -28.51
C LYS A 331 -22.67 -18.03 -27.75
N HIS A 332 -22.26 -19.17 -28.31
CA HIS A 332 -21.23 -20.01 -27.72
C HIS A 332 -19.89 -19.28 -27.64
N SER A 333 -19.46 -18.63 -28.73
CA SER A 333 -18.19 -17.89 -28.74
C SER A 333 -18.17 -16.73 -27.72
N TRP A 334 -19.29 -16.07 -27.49
CA TRP A 334 -19.38 -14.98 -26.51
C TRP A 334 -19.42 -15.50 -25.06
N SER A 335 -20.13 -16.61 -24.83
CA SER A 335 -20.10 -17.30 -23.54
C SER A 335 -18.68 -17.79 -23.21
N GLU A 336 -18.02 -18.37 -24.19
CA GLU A 336 -16.64 -18.84 -24.07
C GLU A 336 -15.67 -17.68 -23.80
N THR A 337 -15.86 -16.53 -24.48
CA THR A 337 -15.07 -15.31 -24.25
C THR A 337 -15.28 -14.76 -22.83
N ALA A 338 -16.53 -14.75 -22.34
CA ALA A 338 -16.84 -14.31 -20.98
C ALA A 338 -16.18 -15.21 -19.93
N GLU A 339 -16.29 -16.53 -20.11
CA GLU A 339 -15.68 -17.48 -19.20
C GLU A 339 -14.15 -17.43 -19.23
N GLU A 340 -13.56 -17.41 -20.44
CA GLU A 340 -12.12 -17.36 -20.58
C GLU A 340 -11.53 -16.09 -19.98
N SER A 341 -12.15 -14.94 -20.28
CA SER A 341 -11.72 -13.66 -19.72
C SER A 341 -11.96 -13.63 -18.20
N GLY A 342 -13.05 -14.19 -17.69
CA GLY A 342 -13.32 -14.35 -16.27
C GLY A 342 -12.25 -15.14 -15.52
N ARG A 343 -11.81 -16.26 -16.10
CA ARG A 343 -10.73 -17.09 -15.51
C ARG A 343 -9.38 -16.35 -15.53
N LYS A 344 -9.09 -15.62 -16.63
CA LYS A 344 -7.86 -14.82 -16.75
C LYS A 344 -7.86 -13.66 -15.77
N LEU A 345 -9.01 -13.01 -15.59
CA LEU A 345 -9.20 -11.95 -14.60
C LEU A 345 -8.91 -12.44 -13.18
N GLY A 346 -9.45 -13.63 -12.79
CA GLY A 346 -9.18 -14.22 -11.49
C GLY A 346 -7.69 -14.45 -11.22
N ARG A 347 -7.00 -15.08 -12.18
CA ARG A 347 -5.56 -15.34 -12.05
C ARG A 347 -4.70 -14.07 -11.98
N ALA A 348 -5.10 -13.01 -12.72
CA ALA A 348 -4.37 -11.77 -12.64
C ALA A 348 -4.54 -11.07 -11.30
N LYS A 349 -5.74 -11.11 -10.72
CA LYS A 349 -6.00 -10.58 -9.38
C LYS A 349 -5.21 -11.31 -8.30
N GLU A 350 -5.13 -12.63 -8.37
CA GLU A 350 -4.29 -13.42 -7.47
C GLU A 350 -2.82 -13.01 -7.58
N LYS A 351 -2.32 -12.86 -8.83
CA LYS A 351 -0.96 -12.39 -9.05
C LYS A 351 -0.73 -10.99 -8.51
N ILE A 352 -1.69 -10.08 -8.65
CA ILE A 352 -1.62 -8.74 -8.05
C ILE A 352 -1.56 -8.84 -6.53
N GLY A 353 -2.36 -9.71 -5.91
CA GLY A 353 -2.30 -9.96 -4.47
C GLY A 353 -0.90 -10.40 -4.02
N MET A 354 -0.36 -11.42 -4.68
CA MET A 354 1.01 -11.89 -4.40
C MET A 354 2.07 -10.83 -4.70
N LEU A 355 1.85 -10.02 -5.74
CA LEU A 355 2.77 -8.94 -6.09
C LEU A 355 2.72 -7.81 -5.07
N THR A 356 1.52 -7.48 -4.58
CA THR A 356 1.31 -6.46 -3.54
C THR A 356 1.99 -6.86 -2.24
N GLU A 357 1.92 -8.14 -1.86
CA GLU A 357 2.64 -8.67 -0.70
C GLU A 357 4.16 -8.56 -0.88
N LYS A 358 4.67 -8.92 -2.07
CA LYS A 358 6.10 -8.76 -2.40
C LYS A 358 6.52 -7.30 -2.42
N MET A 359 5.66 -6.41 -2.91
CA MET A 359 5.93 -4.97 -2.90
C MET A 359 5.97 -4.42 -1.47
N ALA A 360 5.07 -4.89 -0.58
CA ALA A 360 5.10 -4.53 0.83
C ALA A 360 6.42 -4.97 1.50
N ASP A 361 6.84 -6.22 1.27
CA ASP A 361 8.13 -6.72 1.75
C ASP A 361 9.31 -5.91 1.19
N THR A 362 9.31 -5.68 -0.13
CA THR A 362 10.37 -4.90 -0.79
C THR A 362 10.40 -3.46 -0.28
N SER A 363 9.22 -2.87 0.00
CA SER A 363 9.12 -1.52 0.58
C SER A 363 9.70 -1.48 2.00
N GLY A 364 9.39 -2.48 2.82
CA GLY A 364 9.99 -2.60 4.16
C GLY A 364 11.52 -2.76 4.09
N ARG A 365 12.01 -3.58 3.16
CA ARG A 365 13.45 -3.76 2.94
C ARG A 365 14.13 -2.50 2.39
N LEU A 366 13.42 -1.73 1.55
CA LEU A 366 13.92 -0.46 1.04
C LEU A 366 14.07 0.56 2.17
N GLU A 367 13.08 0.63 3.06
CA GLU A 367 13.09 1.50 4.24
C GLU A 367 14.22 1.14 5.20
N ASP A 368 14.39 -0.16 5.46
CA ASP A 368 15.53 -0.67 6.23
C ASP A 368 16.88 -0.33 5.58
N ALA A 369 16.96 -0.48 4.26
CA ALA A 369 18.18 -0.16 3.52
C ALA A 369 18.45 1.35 3.52
N LEU A 370 17.42 2.17 3.39
CA LEU A 370 17.51 3.62 3.48
C LEU A 370 17.99 4.07 4.86
N THR A 371 17.38 3.53 5.92
CA THR A 371 17.76 3.84 7.29
C THR A 371 19.23 3.53 7.53
N ARG A 372 19.67 2.32 7.15
CA ARG A 372 21.08 1.90 7.27
C ARG A 372 22.01 2.74 6.41
N LEU A 373 21.58 3.20 5.26
CA LEU A 373 22.33 4.10 4.39
C LEU A 373 22.48 5.47 5.03
N ILE A 374 21.39 6.02 5.58
CA ILE A 374 21.40 7.31 6.29
C ILE A 374 22.35 7.24 7.49
N ASP A 375 22.25 6.20 8.33
CA ASP A 375 23.14 6.01 9.48
C ASP A 375 24.61 6.01 9.07
N THR A 376 24.92 5.25 8.01
CA THR A 376 26.31 5.20 7.50
C THR A 376 26.76 6.53 6.93
N ASN A 377 25.86 7.24 6.26
CA ASN A 377 26.17 8.56 5.72
C ASN A 377 26.47 9.59 6.84
N VAL A 378 25.66 9.57 7.90
CA VAL A 378 25.88 10.42 9.08
C VAL A 378 27.25 10.11 9.72
N GLU A 379 27.54 8.80 9.93
CA GLU A 379 28.84 8.40 10.50
C GLU A 379 30.03 8.81 9.61
N TYR A 380 29.87 8.71 8.30
CA TYR A 380 30.87 9.12 7.33
C TYR A 380 31.13 10.64 7.40
N GLU A 381 30.07 11.45 7.36
CA GLU A 381 30.18 12.91 7.40
C GLU A 381 30.79 13.39 8.75
N VAL A 382 30.35 12.77 9.86
CA VAL A 382 30.91 13.04 11.19
C VAL A 382 32.40 12.68 11.25
N SER A 383 32.79 11.56 10.67
CA SER A 383 34.20 11.14 10.63
C SER A 383 35.02 12.04 9.71
N GLY A 384 34.46 12.44 8.57
CA GLY A 384 35.08 13.40 7.64
C GLY A 384 35.32 14.77 8.30
N PHE A 385 34.33 15.23 9.06
CA PHE A 385 34.45 16.46 9.83
C PHE A 385 35.54 16.38 10.92
N LYS A 386 35.55 15.25 11.68
CA LYS A 386 36.61 15.02 12.67
C LYS A 386 38.00 15.02 12.07
N ARG A 387 38.17 14.40 10.88
CA ARG A 387 39.41 14.40 10.12
C ARG A 387 39.86 15.83 9.80
N LYS A 388 38.94 16.65 9.26
CA LYS A 388 39.25 18.05 8.87
C LYS A 388 39.76 18.86 10.06
N LEU A 389 39.03 18.77 11.20
CA LEU A 389 39.44 19.46 12.42
C LEU A 389 40.83 19.01 12.93
N LEU A 390 41.09 17.70 12.92
CA LEU A 390 42.38 17.16 13.32
C LEU A 390 43.50 17.62 12.41
N SER A 391 43.27 17.65 11.10
CA SER A 391 44.25 18.11 10.11
C SER A 391 44.57 19.59 10.26
N GLU A 392 43.53 20.42 10.47
CA GLU A 392 43.70 21.86 10.70
C GLU A 392 44.51 22.12 11.96
N GLU A 393 44.25 21.36 13.06
CA GLU A 393 45.02 21.54 14.29
C GLU A 393 46.46 21.05 14.22
N VAL A 394 46.75 19.96 13.49
CA VAL A 394 48.13 19.51 13.28
C VAL A 394 48.90 20.60 12.50
N ALA A 395 48.29 21.20 11.48
CA ALA A 395 48.88 22.29 10.73
C ALA A 395 49.12 23.53 11.61
N ASP A 396 48.12 23.89 12.44
CA ASP A 396 48.25 25.00 13.38
C ASP A 396 49.37 24.78 14.42
N LEU A 397 49.43 23.57 15.01
CA LEU A 397 50.50 23.23 15.97
C LEU A 397 51.89 23.27 15.32
N GLN A 398 52.00 22.78 14.08
CA GLN A 398 53.27 22.86 13.33
C GLN A 398 53.67 24.32 13.05
N ALA A 399 52.68 25.18 12.69
CA ALA A 399 52.92 26.60 12.52
C ALA A 399 53.32 27.29 13.83
N GLN A 400 52.64 26.91 14.96
CA GLN A 400 52.99 27.42 16.29
C GLN A 400 54.42 27.01 16.71
N VAL A 401 54.83 25.74 16.43
CA VAL A 401 56.23 25.28 16.70
C VAL A 401 57.22 26.10 15.91
N ARG A 402 56.93 26.32 14.60
CA ARG A 402 57.86 27.11 13.75
C ARG A 402 57.97 28.56 14.25
N LEU A 403 56.83 29.22 14.53
CA LEU A 403 56.85 30.58 15.08
C LEU A 403 57.55 30.66 16.43
N ALA A 404 57.33 29.65 17.31
CA ALA A 404 57.99 29.63 18.61
C ALA A 404 59.51 29.39 18.52
N LYS A 405 59.98 28.64 17.53
CA LYS A 405 61.42 28.48 17.25
C LYS A 405 62.02 29.76 16.68
N GLU A 406 61.30 30.39 15.72
CA GLU A 406 61.71 31.69 15.15
C GLU A 406 61.74 32.82 16.20
N GLU A 407 60.86 32.76 17.21
CA GLU A 407 60.86 33.69 18.32
C GLU A 407 61.88 33.38 19.40
N LEU A 408 62.24 32.12 19.59
CA LEU A 408 63.18 31.69 20.63
C LEU A 408 64.59 32.11 20.32
N ASP A 409 65.03 31.99 19.06
CA ASP A 409 66.36 32.35 18.62
C ASP A 409 66.67 33.86 18.84
N PRO A 410 65.76 34.77 18.47
CA PRO A 410 66.00 36.20 18.74
C PRO A 410 65.85 36.56 20.23
N MET A 411 65.04 35.82 21.00
CA MET A 411 64.91 36.02 22.45
C MET A 411 66.11 35.52 23.21
N ILE A 412 66.71 34.42 22.80
CA ILE A 412 67.99 33.94 23.33
C ILE A 412 69.05 34.94 23.01
N ALA A 413 69.12 35.40 21.76
CA ALA A 413 70.07 36.42 21.35
C ALA A 413 69.83 37.81 22.03
N SER A 414 68.51 38.10 22.35
CA SER A 414 68.16 39.34 23.10
C SER A 414 68.43 39.18 24.57
N ALA A 415 68.29 38.00 25.17
CA ALA A 415 68.59 37.73 26.57
C ALA A 415 70.10 37.77 26.83
N GLU A 416 70.91 37.34 25.86
CA GLU A 416 72.38 37.48 25.91
C GLU A 416 72.83 38.92 25.69
N LYS A 417 72.01 39.69 24.94
CA LYS A 417 72.27 41.10 24.67
C LYS A 417 71.63 42.08 25.64
N ALA A 418 70.56 41.69 26.32
CA ALA A 418 69.91 42.52 27.30
C ALA A 418 70.72 42.45 28.61
N GLY A 419 71.56 43.39 28.74
CA GLY A 419 72.26 43.69 29.96
C GLY A 419 71.35 43.80 31.18
N PRO A 420 71.82 44.33 32.27
CA PRO A 420 71.28 44.04 33.59
C PRO A 420 69.80 44.45 33.75
N ARG A 421 69.06 43.60 34.40
CA ARG A 421 67.79 43.72 35.13
C ARG A 421 67.07 45.05 34.98
N THR A 422 65.85 44.97 34.44
CA THR A 422 64.78 45.85 34.90
C THR A 422 64.44 45.43 36.33
N GLU A 423 64.68 46.34 37.29
CA GLU A 423 64.26 46.12 38.68
C GLU A 423 62.73 45.95 38.71
N SER A 424 62.27 44.68 38.98
CA SER A 424 60.88 44.42 39.29
C SER A 424 60.56 45.19 40.58
N ALA A 425 59.49 45.92 40.55
CA ALA A 425 59.02 46.65 41.75
C ALA A 425 58.49 45.73 42.83
N ARG A 426 58.41 44.43 42.58
CA ARG A 426 57.96 43.38 43.50
C ARG A 426 59.17 42.57 44.04
N LYS A 427 59.05 42.22 45.35
CA LYS A 427 60.09 41.36 45.96
C LYS A 427 60.07 40.01 45.28
N ILE A 428 61.25 39.50 44.94
CA ILE A 428 61.46 38.21 44.34
C ILE A 428 60.69 37.09 45.09
N PHE A 429 60.65 37.21 46.45
CA PHE A 429 59.94 36.26 47.32
C PHE A 429 58.44 36.31 47.12
N ASP A 430 57.83 37.51 46.96
CA ASP A 430 56.40 37.66 46.75
C ASP A 430 55.97 37.09 45.41
N VAL A 431 56.82 37.30 44.37
CA VAL A 431 56.60 36.70 43.05
C VAL A 431 56.74 35.17 43.11
N MET A 432 57.74 34.65 43.86
CA MET A 432 57.90 33.21 44.08
C MET A 432 56.72 32.63 44.86
N LEU A 433 56.21 33.34 45.85
CA LEU A 433 55.07 32.92 46.64
C LEU A 433 53.79 32.95 45.85
N GLU A 434 53.61 33.96 44.98
CA GLU A 434 52.49 34.04 44.04
C GLU A 434 52.58 32.97 42.95
N ILE A 435 53.82 32.66 42.46
CA ILE A 435 54.05 31.53 41.57
C ILE A 435 53.64 30.23 42.28
N GLY A 436 54.05 30.00 43.50
CA GLY A 436 53.70 28.81 44.27
C GLY A 436 52.18 28.70 44.50
N ALA A 437 51.50 29.81 44.78
CA ALA A 437 50.06 29.85 44.95
C ALA A 437 49.30 29.54 43.64
N VAL A 438 49.79 30.06 42.51
CA VAL A 438 49.22 29.79 41.17
C VAL A 438 49.53 28.32 40.78
N GLU A 439 50.73 27.81 41.05
CA GLU A 439 51.09 26.42 40.81
C GLU A 439 50.24 25.43 41.64
N GLU A 440 49.89 25.80 42.87
CA GLU A 440 49.00 25.02 43.71
C GLU A 440 47.54 24.99 43.15
N GLN A 441 47.06 26.15 42.66
CA GLN A 441 45.78 26.21 41.95
C GLN A 441 45.77 25.44 40.62
N MET A 442 46.93 25.28 39.97
CA MET A 442 47.06 24.53 38.75
C MET A 442 47.13 23.01 38.96
N LYS A 443 47.51 22.54 40.12
CA LYS A 443 47.63 21.10 40.39
C LYS A 443 46.39 20.27 40.03
N PRO A 444 45.15 20.66 40.44
CA PRO A 444 43.94 19.94 40.11
C PRO A 444 43.56 20.06 38.61
N LEU A 445 44.18 20.99 37.90
CA LEU A 445 43.97 21.26 36.48
C LEU A 445 45.11 20.66 35.59
N ALA A 446 46.15 20.11 36.20
CA ALA A 446 47.34 19.66 35.49
C ALA A 446 47.06 18.47 34.52
N SER A 447 46.07 17.64 34.84
CA SER A 447 45.69 16.48 34.04
C SER A 447 44.86 16.85 32.80
N ILE A 448 44.47 18.13 32.65
CA ILE A 448 43.60 18.55 31.56
C ILE A 448 44.47 18.70 30.29
N SER A 449 44.14 17.89 29.27
CA SER A 449 44.79 17.94 27.96
C SER A 449 44.42 19.22 27.22
N GLU A 450 45.34 19.75 26.41
CA GLU A 450 45.06 20.87 25.50
C GLU A 450 44.12 20.50 24.37
N ASP A 451 43.89 19.19 24.16
CA ASP A 451 42.91 18.70 23.21
C ASP A 451 41.46 18.99 23.60
N VAL A 452 41.21 19.40 24.86
CA VAL A 452 39.90 19.66 25.42
C VAL A 452 39.13 20.74 24.62
N GLU A 453 39.80 21.82 24.20
CA GLU A 453 39.20 22.86 23.37
C GLU A 453 38.70 22.31 22.03
N ARG A 454 39.49 21.46 21.41
CA ARG A 454 39.14 20.80 20.15
C ARG A 454 38.05 19.79 20.32
N MET A 455 38.14 18.94 21.35
CA MET A 455 37.12 17.93 21.62
C MET A 455 35.78 18.60 21.92
N TYR A 456 35.79 19.66 22.75
CA TYR A 456 34.58 20.45 23.00
C TYR A 456 34.01 21.05 21.72
N SER A 457 34.87 21.74 20.90
CA SER A 457 34.43 22.32 19.64
C SER A 457 33.85 21.29 18.67
N SER A 458 34.49 20.10 18.58
CA SER A 458 34.03 19.00 17.76
C SER A 458 32.66 18.46 18.23
N TYR A 459 32.57 18.14 19.53
CA TYR A 459 31.35 17.60 20.09
C TYR A 459 30.23 18.63 20.16
N ALA A 460 30.54 19.91 20.38
CA ALA A 460 29.56 21.00 20.31
C ALA A 460 28.93 21.10 18.92
N LYS A 461 29.73 20.96 17.88
CA LYS A 461 29.22 20.98 16.50
C LYS A 461 28.37 19.75 16.19
N VAL A 462 28.86 18.56 16.55
CA VAL A 462 28.10 17.31 16.37
C VAL A 462 26.79 17.35 17.14
N TYR A 463 26.84 17.86 18.37
CA TYR A 463 25.61 18.01 19.19
C TYR A 463 24.61 18.95 18.55
N GLU A 464 25.08 20.10 18.03
CA GLU A 464 24.22 21.08 17.38
C GLU A 464 23.65 20.54 16.07
N GLU A 465 24.44 19.83 15.25
CA GLU A 465 23.96 19.18 14.03
C GLU A 465 22.92 18.09 14.35
N LEU A 466 23.15 17.27 15.38
CA LEU A 466 22.21 16.27 15.81
C LEU A 466 20.94 16.88 16.40
N ARG A 467 21.06 17.99 17.13
CA ARG A 467 19.93 18.73 17.67
C ARG A 467 19.05 19.30 16.55
N GLN A 468 19.67 19.96 15.58
CA GLN A 468 18.95 20.47 14.42
C GLN A 468 18.24 19.35 13.66
N LYS A 469 18.90 18.20 13.52
CA LYS A 469 18.29 17.02 12.89
C LYS A 469 17.14 16.45 13.74
N ALA A 470 17.28 16.46 15.06
CA ALA A 470 16.20 16.04 15.97
C ALA A 470 14.99 16.97 15.88
N ASP A 471 15.23 18.28 15.81
CA ASP A 471 14.17 19.27 15.64
C ASP A 471 13.46 19.07 14.28
N GLN A 472 14.19 18.81 13.20
CA GLN A 472 13.62 18.51 11.87
C GLN A 472 12.79 17.22 11.88
N VAL A 473 13.26 16.17 12.55
CA VAL A 473 12.51 14.90 12.66
C VAL A 473 11.26 15.09 13.51
N ALA A 474 11.34 15.88 14.59
CA ALA A 474 10.18 16.21 15.42
C ALA A 474 9.13 17.04 14.63
N GLU A 475 9.57 17.99 13.80
CA GLU A 475 8.70 18.74 12.90
C GLU A 475 8.05 17.81 11.86
N SER A 476 8.85 16.96 11.22
CA SER A 476 8.35 15.95 10.27
C SER A 476 7.34 15.01 10.91
N ARG A 477 7.55 14.59 12.17
CA ARG A 477 6.56 13.80 12.91
C ARG A 477 5.24 14.55 13.06
N GLN A 478 5.30 15.85 13.39
CA GLN A 478 4.10 16.66 13.55
C GLN A 478 3.33 16.82 12.23
N GLU A 479 4.06 17.00 11.13
CA GLU A 479 3.47 17.04 9.79
C GLU A 479 2.78 15.71 9.42
N VAL A 480 3.47 14.59 9.66
CA VAL A 480 2.93 13.25 9.38
C VAL A 480 1.72 12.93 10.26
N LEU A 481 1.73 13.35 11.54
CA LEU A 481 0.56 13.23 12.43
C LEU A 481 -0.63 14.01 11.89
N THR A 482 -0.41 15.25 11.47
CA THR A 482 -1.47 16.09 10.90
C THR A 482 -2.01 15.49 9.61
N GLU A 483 -1.13 14.94 8.77
CA GLU A 483 -1.52 14.26 7.54
C GLU A 483 -2.32 12.98 7.83
N LEU A 484 -1.89 12.20 8.83
CA LEU A 484 -2.62 10.99 9.27
C LEU A 484 -4.03 11.34 9.76
N ASP A 485 -4.15 12.36 10.61
CA ASP A 485 -5.45 12.81 11.14
C ASP A 485 -6.36 13.30 10.02
N ARG A 486 -5.81 14.04 9.04
CA ARG A 486 -6.55 14.50 7.86
C ARG A 486 -7.06 13.33 7.01
N ARG A 487 -6.20 12.33 6.74
CA ARG A 487 -6.57 11.14 5.96
C ARG A 487 -7.60 10.29 6.70
N LEU A 488 -7.44 10.14 8.00
CA LEU A 488 -8.36 9.39 8.86
C LEU A 488 -9.73 10.05 8.93
N SER A 489 -9.76 11.38 9.05
CA SER A 489 -11.00 12.16 9.01
C SER A 489 -11.67 12.01 7.64
N ARG A 490 -10.93 12.20 6.55
CA ARG A 490 -11.46 12.06 5.19
C ARG A 490 -12.04 10.66 4.94
N TRP A 491 -11.30 9.61 5.32
CA TRP A 491 -11.79 8.23 5.22
C TRP A 491 -13.09 8.05 5.99
N ARG A 492 -13.17 8.58 7.22
CA ARG A 492 -14.35 8.49 8.07
C ARG A 492 -15.54 9.25 7.49
N ASP A 493 -15.32 10.47 7.01
CA ASP A 493 -16.36 11.33 6.46
C ASP A 493 -16.96 10.70 5.21
N VAL A 494 -16.13 10.24 4.27
CA VAL A 494 -16.56 9.54 3.07
C VAL A 494 -17.38 8.29 3.42
N LEU A 495 -16.89 7.50 4.38
CA LEU A 495 -17.55 6.28 4.78
C LEU A 495 -18.87 6.56 5.52
N THR A 496 -18.92 7.57 6.38
CA THR A 496 -20.14 7.95 7.12
C THR A 496 -21.21 8.46 6.16
N SER A 497 -20.86 9.39 5.27
CA SER A 497 -21.80 9.90 4.25
C SER A 497 -22.35 8.78 3.37
N PHE A 498 -21.49 7.86 2.96
CA PHE A 498 -21.91 6.70 2.18
C PHE A 498 -22.87 5.79 2.97
N LEU A 499 -22.59 5.52 4.23
CA LEU A 499 -23.44 4.66 5.07
C LEU A 499 -24.79 5.30 5.40
N GLU A 500 -24.85 6.62 5.50
CA GLU A 500 -26.11 7.36 5.65
C GLU A 500 -26.98 7.18 4.40
N GLU A 501 -26.43 7.41 3.21
CA GLU A 501 -27.14 7.21 1.95
C GLU A 501 -27.57 5.75 1.77
N MET A 502 -26.65 4.82 2.04
CA MET A 502 -26.92 3.39 1.96
C MET A 502 -28.00 2.94 2.95
N THR A 503 -28.01 3.50 4.17
CA THR A 503 -29.05 3.21 5.17
C THR A 503 -30.43 3.66 4.66
N GLY A 504 -30.50 4.78 3.95
CA GLY A 504 -31.72 5.23 3.27
C GLY A 504 -32.23 4.18 2.28
N ARG A 505 -31.38 3.71 1.37
CA ARG A 505 -31.70 2.66 0.39
C ARG A 505 -32.06 1.33 1.04
N TYR A 506 -31.31 0.94 2.07
CA TYR A 506 -31.58 -0.25 2.84
C TYR A 506 -32.98 -0.22 3.46
N ASN A 507 -33.39 0.93 4.01
CA ASN A 507 -34.73 1.13 4.57
C ASN A 507 -35.84 1.16 3.50
N GLU A 508 -35.59 1.74 2.32
CA GLU A 508 -36.52 1.65 1.19
C GLU A 508 -36.82 0.20 0.83
N ILE A 509 -35.78 -0.62 0.71
CA ILE A 509 -35.91 -2.05 0.40
C ILE A 509 -36.60 -2.79 1.56
N LEU A 510 -36.18 -2.59 2.80
CA LEU A 510 -36.76 -3.22 3.97
C LEU A 510 -38.23 -2.81 4.22
N GLY A 511 -38.61 -1.59 3.83
CA GLY A 511 -39.98 -1.09 3.94
C GLY A 511 -40.97 -1.97 3.19
N THR A 512 -40.60 -2.57 2.08
CA THR A 512 -41.45 -3.49 1.30
C THR A 512 -41.81 -4.77 2.05
N VAL A 513 -41.00 -5.14 3.03
CA VAL A 513 -41.20 -6.33 3.90
C VAL A 513 -41.60 -5.94 5.32
N GLY A 514 -41.91 -4.66 5.58
CA GLY A 514 -42.34 -4.17 6.89
C GLY A 514 -41.23 -4.21 7.95
N ALA A 515 -39.96 -4.01 7.53
CA ALA A 515 -38.81 -3.97 8.42
C ALA A 515 -38.10 -2.60 8.33
N ILE A 516 -37.31 -2.31 9.36
CA ILE A 516 -36.48 -1.10 9.45
C ILE A 516 -35.04 -1.54 9.75
N GLY A 517 -34.06 -0.91 9.12
CA GLY A 517 -32.66 -1.22 9.32
C GLY A 517 -31.79 0.00 9.57
N ALA A 518 -30.61 -0.25 10.03
CA ALA A 518 -29.55 0.74 10.14
C ALA A 518 -28.19 0.08 9.87
N VAL A 519 -27.28 0.85 9.35
CA VAL A 519 -25.90 0.41 9.13
C VAL A 519 -24.99 1.40 9.82
N ARG A 520 -24.09 0.93 10.65
CA ARG A 520 -23.19 1.79 11.40
C ARG A 520 -21.78 1.25 11.48
N ILE A 521 -20.85 2.17 11.74
CA ILE A 521 -19.45 1.84 12.02
C ILE A 521 -19.30 1.63 13.50
N ILE A 522 -18.65 0.54 13.89
CA ILE A 522 -18.20 0.28 15.26
C ILE A 522 -16.71 0.56 15.37
N SER A 523 -16.26 1.02 16.55
CA SER A 523 -14.84 1.31 16.86
C SER A 523 -14.19 2.33 15.88
N SER A 524 -14.94 3.36 15.49
CA SER A 524 -14.53 4.34 14.47
C SER A 524 -13.24 5.12 14.75
N ARG A 525 -12.68 5.01 15.96
CA ARG A 525 -11.42 5.69 16.32
C ARG A 525 -10.17 4.94 15.89
N ASP A 526 -10.27 3.64 15.72
CA ASP A 526 -9.15 2.79 15.33
C ASP A 526 -9.50 2.07 14.01
N ILE A 527 -8.82 2.44 12.94
CA ILE A 527 -9.09 1.90 11.61
C ILE A 527 -8.90 0.37 11.53
N GLU A 528 -8.02 -0.20 12.36
CA GLU A 528 -7.80 -1.65 12.39
C GLU A 528 -8.94 -2.40 13.09
N LYS A 529 -9.52 -1.78 14.11
CA LYS A 529 -10.64 -2.33 14.88
C LYS A 529 -12.00 -1.90 14.33
N CYS A 530 -11.96 -1.00 13.35
CA CYS A 530 -13.16 -0.48 12.74
C CYS A 530 -13.91 -1.57 12.01
N GLY A 531 -15.21 -1.68 12.26
CA GLY A 531 -16.07 -2.70 11.69
C GLY A 531 -17.42 -2.16 11.27
N LEU A 532 -18.08 -2.91 10.40
CA LEU A 532 -19.43 -2.64 9.92
C LEU A 532 -20.44 -3.47 10.70
N GLU A 533 -21.41 -2.81 11.29
CA GLU A 533 -22.53 -3.45 11.95
C GLU A 533 -23.82 -3.17 11.18
N ILE A 534 -24.49 -4.22 10.79
CA ILE A 534 -25.78 -4.17 10.10
C ILE A 534 -26.84 -4.47 11.14
N MET A 535 -27.89 -3.67 11.16
CA MET A 535 -28.97 -3.78 12.12
C MET A 535 -30.30 -3.92 11.39
N VAL A 536 -31.22 -4.68 11.96
CA VAL A 536 -32.57 -4.84 11.43
C VAL A 536 -33.59 -5.05 12.55
N GLY A 537 -34.79 -4.52 12.35
CA GLY A 537 -35.95 -4.74 13.19
C GLY A 537 -37.16 -5.09 12.32
N PHE A 538 -37.76 -6.23 12.56
CA PHE A 538 -38.99 -6.67 11.90
C PHE A 538 -40.21 -6.38 12.78
N LYS A 539 -41.38 -6.26 12.14
CA LYS A 539 -42.68 -6.15 12.82
C LYS A 539 -42.76 -4.98 13.82
N GLY A 540 -42.11 -3.86 13.51
CA GLY A 540 -42.13 -2.67 14.37
C GLY A 540 -41.13 -2.68 15.53
N ASN A 541 -40.29 -3.71 15.63
CA ASN A 541 -39.22 -3.75 16.62
C ASN A 541 -38.10 -2.78 16.25
N LYS A 542 -37.38 -2.28 17.29
CA LYS A 542 -36.19 -1.45 17.06
C LYS A 542 -35.09 -2.29 16.38
N PRO A 543 -34.30 -1.69 15.48
CA PRO A 543 -33.19 -2.41 14.85
C PRO A 543 -32.18 -2.95 15.86
N THR A 544 -31.88 -4.23 15.78
CA THR A 544 -30.87 -4.92 16.56
C THR A 544 -29.77 -5.47 15.62
N PRO A 545 -28.55 -5.69 16.11
CA PRO A 545 -27.48 -6.25 15.28
C PRO A 545 -27.94 -7.55 14.61
N LEU A 546 -27.58 -7.68 13.33
CA LEU A 546 -27.91 -8.85 12.54
C LEU A 546 -26.97 -10.02 12.92
N ASP A 547 -27.44 -10.91 13.73
CA ASP A 547 -26.69 -12.08 14.21
C ASP A 547 -27.51 -13.39 14.13
N ALA A 548 -26.89 -14.49 14.53
CA ALA A 548 -27.51 -15.80 14.48
C ALA A 548 -28.58 -16.05 15.58
N PHE A 549 -28.64 -15.18 16.59
CA PHE A 549 -29.43 -15.39 17.79
C PHE A 549 -30.66 -14.47 17.88
N THR A 550 -30.60 -13.30 17.24
CA THR A 550 -31.64 -12.28 17.37
C THR A 550 -32.72 -12.37 16.31
N GLN A 551 -32.43 -12.93 15.10
CA GLN A 551 -33.39 -13.07 13.99
C GLN A 551 -33.56 -14.53 13.58
N SER A 552 -34.75 -14.83 13.02
CA SER A 552 -34.97 -16.12 12.36
C SER A 552 -34.08 -16.26 11.12
N GLY A 553 -33.80 -17.48 10.68
CA GLY A 553 -33.00 -17.74 9.50
C GLY A 553 -33.51 -17.00 8.25
N GLY A 554 -34.81 -16.98 8.05
CA GLY A 554 -35.48 -16.28 6.93
C GLY A 554 -35.37 -14.76 7.05
N GLU A 555 -35.63 -14.18 8.23
CA GLU A 555 -35.51 -12.74 8.48
C GLU A 555 -34.07 -12.26 8.28
N ARG A 556 -33.10 -13.04 8.75
CA ARG A 556 -31.69 -12.75 8.54
C ARG A 556 -31.30 -12.75 7.06
N SER A 557 -31.79 -13.74 6.31
CA SER A 557 -31.52 -13.83 4.87
C SER A 557 -32.13 -12.67 4.11
N ILE A 558 -33.38 -12.27 4.44
CA ILE A 558 -34.04 -11.10 3.84
C ILE A 558 -33.25 -9.82 4.16
N ALA A 559 -32.92 -9.59 5.43
CA ALA A 559 -32.19 -8.40 5.84
C ALA A 559 -30.81 -8.31 5.17
N MET A 560 -30.07 -9.42 5.10
CA MET A 560 -28.79 -9.46 4.44
C MET A 560 -28.93 -9.26 2.92
N MET A 561 -29.93 -9.86 2.30
CA MET A 561 -30.20 -9.66 0.88
C MET A 561 -30.56 -8.22 0.58
N ALA A 562 -31.46 -7.63 1.37
CA ALA A 562 -31.83 -6.23 1.26
C ALA A 562 -30.61 -5.30 1.38
N PHE A 563 -29.69 -5.61 2.33
CA PHE A 563 -28.44 -4.89 2.48
C PHE A 563 -27.55 -5.02 1.23
N LEU A 564 -27.35 -6.23 0.72
CA LEU A 564 -26.52 -6.48 -0.45
C LEU A 564 -27.11 -5.84 -1.72
N LEU A 565 -28.42 -5.86 -1.87
CA LEU A 565 -29.12 -5.18 -2.97
C LEU A 565 -29.00 -3.65 -2.87
N ALA A 566 -29.15 -3.09 -1.66
CA ALA A 566 -28.91 -1.67 -1.41
C ALA A 566 -27.48 -1.30 -1.80
N LEU A 567 -26.51 -2.10 -1.39
CA LEU A 567 -25.10 -1.89 -1.70
C LEU A 567 -24.81 -2.02 -3.20
N GLN A 568 -25.43 -2.95 -3.89
CA GLN A 568 -25.32 -3.08 -5.34
C GLN A 568 -25.82 -1.84 -6.10
N GLN A 569 -26.80 -1.10 -5.57
CA GLN A 569 -27.29 0.11 -6.21
C GLN A 569 -26.24 1.23 -6.23
N HIS A 570 -25.32 1.23 -5.27
CA HIS A 570 -24.21 2.20 -5.21
C HIS A 570 -23.01 1.85 -6.11
N ILE A 571 -23.01 0.65 -6.67
CA ILE A 571 -21.93 0.26 -7.59
C ILE A 571 -22.24 0.77 -8.98
N THR A 572 -21.33 1.53 -9.56
CA THR A 572 -21.44 2.04 -10.94
C THR A 572 -21.10 0.97 -11.99
N SER A 573 -21.61 -0.27 -11.82
CA SER A 573 -21.41 -1.32 -12.80
C SER A 573 -22.65 -1.46 -13.69
N PRO A 574 -22.50 -1.45 -15.03
CA PRO A 574 -23.61 -1.67 -15.93
C PRO A 574 -24.08 -3.13 -15.97
N PHE A 575 -23.35 -4.04 -15.37
CA PHE A 575 -23.69 -5.45 -15.23
C PHE A 575 -23.64 -5.87 -13.76
N ARG A 576 -24.69 -6.53 -13.31
CA ARG A 576 -24.82 -7.12 -11.97
C ARG A 576 -25.42 -8.50 -12.08
N ALA A 577 -25.00 -9.38 -11.20
CA ALA A 577 -25.50 -10.73 -11.18
C ALA A 577 -25.63 -11.31 -9.77
N ILE A 578 -26.60 -12.19 -9.59
CA ILE A 578 -26.82 -12.91 -8.35
C ILE A 578 -27.13 -14.38 -8.64
N ASP A 579 -26.43 -15.27 -7.96
CA ASP A 579 -26.59 -16.71 -8.12
C ASP A 579 -27.32 -17.31 -6.91
N GLU A 580 -28.36 -18.09 -7.20
CA GLU A 580 -29.13 -18.86 -6.23
C GLU A 580 -29.46 -18.08 -4.94
N PHE A 581 -30.01 -16.89 -5.11
CA PHE A 581 -30.35 -15.98 -4.02
C PHE A 581 -31.45 -16.51 -3.07
N ASP A 582 -32.18 -17.53 -3.49
CA ASP A 582 -33.34 -18.09 -2.85
C ASP A 582 -33.12 -19.48 -2.19
N VAL A 583 -31.88 -19.94 -2.19
CA VAL A 583 -31.53 -21.24 -1.56
C VAL A 583 -31.74 -21.18 -0.04
N HIS A 584 -32.38 -22.22 0.49
CA HIS A 584 -32.76 -22.34 1.90
C HIS A 584 -33.82 -21.34 2.40
N MET A 585 -34.60 -20.75 1.49
CA MET A 585 -35.72 -19.91 1.84
C MET A 585 -37.06 -20.62 1.68
N ASP A 586 -37.99 -20.27 2.55
CA ASP A 586 -39.37 -20.67 2.36
C ASP A 586 -40.00 -19.95 1.14
N PRO A 587 -41.09 -20.46 0.57
CA PRO A 587 -41.70 -19.91 -0.63
C PRO A 587 -42.08 -18.43 -0.52
N LYS A 588 -42.52 -17.97 0.67
CA LYS A 588 -42.92 -16.59 0.92
C LYS A 588 -41.72 -15.63 0.90
N ASN A 589 -40.64 -16.02 1.57
CA ASN A 589 -39.42 -15.23 1.60
C ASN A 589 -38.75 -15.21 0.22
N ARG A 590 -38.84 -16.30 -0.54
CA ARG A 590 -38.35 -16.36 -1.93
C ARG A 590 -39.08 -15.34 -2.81
N GLU A 591 -40.42 -15.33 -2.74
CA GLU A 591 -41.23 -14.38 -3.51
C GLU A 591 -40.91 -12.92 -3.15
N LEU A 592 -40.77 -12.62 -1.85
CA LEU A 592 -40.36 -11.31 -1.39
C LEU A 592 -39.02 -10.86 -1.96
N ILE A 593 -38.00 -11.72 -1.88
CA ILE A 593 -36.66 -11.37 -2.42
C ILE A 593 -36.69 -11.26 -3.95
N THR A 594 -37.44 -12.11 -4.62
CA THR A 594 -37.63 -12.00 -6.07
C THR A 594 -38.21 -10.65 -6.45
N ASN A 595 -39.26 -10.21 -5.73
CA ASN A 595 -39.86 -8.90 -5.95
C ASN A 595 -38.89 -7.75 -5.65
N LEU A 596 -38.02 -7.91 -4.63
CA LEU A 596 -36.97 -6.95 -4.33
C LEU A 596 -35.94 -6.84 -5.47
N ILE A 597 -35.50 -7.97 -6.02
CA ILE A 597 -34.58 -8.01 -7.17
C ILE A 597 -35.25 -7.35 -8.40
N MET A 598 -36.52 -7.70 -8.67
CA MET A 598 -37.29 -7.12 -9.76
C MET A 598 -37.42 -5.59 -9.61
N SER A 599 -37.80 -5.10 -8.44
CA SER A 599 -37.93 -3.67 -8.18
C SER A 599 -36.58 -2.94 -8.27
N SER A 600 -35.52 -3.56 -7.79
CA SER A 600 -34.15 -3.01 -7.90
C SER A 600 -33.65 -2.96 -9.33
N SER A 601 -34.13 -3.83 -10.21
CA SER A 601 -33.75 -3.88 -11.63
C SER A 601 -34.56 -2.91 -12.50
N GLN A 602 -35.78 -2.54 -12.12
CA GLN A 602 -36.66 -1.65 -12.89
C GLN A 602 -36.10 -0.22 -13.06
N GLY A 603 -35.20 0.23 -12.19
CA GLY A 603 -34.52 1.52 -12.33
C GLY A 603 -33.30 1.53 -13.28
N MET A 604 -32.93 0.37 -13.85
CA MET A 604 -31.73 0.21 -14.66
C MET A 604 -32.04 0.26 -16.16
N THR A 605 -32.37 1.44 -16.70
CA THR A 605 -32.67 1.60 -18.13
C THR A 605 -31.48 1.34 -19.06
N GLU A 606 -30.24 1.45 -18.55
CA GLU A 606 -29.01 1.20 -19.31
C GLU A 606 -28.12 0.10 -18.69
N GLY A 607 -28.64 -0.71 -17.76
CA GLY A 607 -27.92 -1.76 -17.07
C GLY A 607 -28.46 -3.15 -17.35
N GLN A 608 -27.71 -4.16 -16.90
CA GLN A 608 -28.09 -5.58 -16.99
C GLN A 608 -28.03 -6.21 -15.61
N TYR A 609 -29.08 -6.92 -15.25
CA TYR A 609 -29.15 -7.71 -14.04
C TYR A 609 -29.38 -9.17 -14.42
N VAL A 610 -28.55 -10.06 -13.96
CA VAL A 610 -28.72 -11.52 -14.14
C VAL A 610 -29.03 -12.15 -12.80
N ALA A 611 -30.18 -12.76 -12.68
CA ALA A 611 -30.59 -13.51 -11.49
C ALA A 611 -30.75 -14.99 -11.81
N ILE A 612 -30.12 -15.84 -11.02
CA ILE A 612 -30.22 -17.29 -11.15
C ILE A 612 -31.08 -17.86 -10.00
N THR A 613 -32.07 -18.66 -10.34
CA THR A 613 -32.93 -19.35 -9.37
C THR A 613 -33.21 -20.78 -9.79
N PRO A 614 -33.30 -21.74 -8.84
CA PRO A 614 -33.79 -23.07 -9.11
C PRO A 614 -35.33 -23.12 -9.20
N GLY A 615 -36.02 -22.10 -8.70
CA GLY A 615 -37.48 -22.05 -8.58
C GLY A 615 -38.22 -21.65 -9.85
N GLN A 616 -39.51 -22.02 -9.94
CA GLN A 616 -40.43 -21.37 -10.86
C GLN A 616 -40.82 -20.02 -10.28
N ILE A 617 -40.66 -18.97 -11.05
CA ILE A 617 -41.03 -17.59 -10.67
C ILE A 617 -42.18 -17.16 -11.57
N ASN A 618 -43.15 -16.44 -10.99
CA ASN A 618 -44.13 -15.70 -11.77
C ASN A 618 -43.42 -14.54 -12.49
N VAL A 619 -43.24 -14.72 -13.77
CA VAL A 619 -42.48 -13.78 -14.63
C VAL A 619 -43.39 -12.59 -14.96
N THR A 620 -42.90 -11.38 -14.80
CA THR A 620 -43.55 -10.18 -15.35
C THR A 620 -43.15 -10.03 -16.83
N ASP A 621 -44.02 -9.45 -17.63
CA ASP A 621 -43.82 -9.20 -19.08
C ASP A 621 -42.55 -8.44 -19.45
N SER A 622 -41.80 -7.92 -18.45
CA SER A 622 -40.61 -7.11 -18.63
C SER A 622 -39.28 -7.85 -18.37
N SER A 623 -39.29 -9.16 -18.13
CA SER A 623 -38.08 -9.93 -17.82
C SER A 623 -37.74 -10.96 -18.91
N HIS A 624 -36.46 -11.01 -19.29
CA HIS A 624 -35.92 -12.01 -20.21
C HIS A 624 -35.65 -13.31 -19.48
N VAL A 625 -36.34 -14.39 -19.86
CA VAL A 625 -36.23 -15.67 -19.17
C VAL A 625 -35.43 -16.67 -19.97
N ILE A 626 -34.41 -17.21 -19.34
CA ILE A 626 -33.50 -18.22 -19.89
C ILE A 626 -33.68 -19.49 -19.09
N VAL A 627 -34.03 -20.54 -19.76
CA VAL A 627 -34.19 -21.87 -19.13
C VAL A 627 -32.96 -22.71 -19.43
N VAL A 628 -32.38 -23.27 -18.38
CA VAL A 628 -31.26 -24.20 -18.48
C VAL A 628 -31.70 -25.59 -18.03
N GLN A 629 -31.46 -26.56 -18.88
CA GLN A 629 -31.75 -27.95 -18.61
C GLN A 629 -30.52 -28.83 -18.84
N ASN A 630 -30.41 -29.88 -18.08
CA ASN A 630 -29.35 -30.87 -18.31
C ASN A 630 -29.97 -32.05 -19.05
N ILE A 631 -29.51 -32.28 -20.28
CA ILE A 631 -29.94 -33.39 -21.11
C ILE A 631 -28.75 -34.32 -21.30
N GLN A 632 -28.83 -35.51 -20.73
CA GLN A 632 -27.78 -36.53 -20.82
C GLN A 632 -26.38 -36.04 -20.41
N GLY A 633 -26.30 -35.24 -19.34
CA GLY A 633 -25.03 -34.74 -18.83
C GLY A 633 -24.53 -33.46 -19.50
N THR A 634 -25.26 -32.95 -20.49
CA THR A 634 -24.91 -31.68 -21.20
C THR A 634 -25.97 -30.61 -20.89
N SER A 635 -25.52 -29.44 -20.49
CA SER A 635 -26.40 -28.30 -20.24
C SER A 635 -26.83 -27.65 -21.57
N VAL A 636 -28.12 -27.49 -21.71
CA VAL A 636 -28.78 -26.87 -22.87
C VAL A 636 -29.50 -25.61 -22.41
N VAL A 637 -29.41 -24.56 -23.19
CA VAL A 637 -30.03 -23.26 -22.92
C VAL A 637 -31.20 -23.08 -23.90
N SER A 638 -32.33 -22.64 -23.40
CA SER A 638 -33.51 -22.26 -24.17
C SER A 638 -34.08 -20.95 -23.63
N GLU A 639 -34.70 -20.16 -24.49
CA GLU A 639 -35.42 -18.95 -24.12
C GLU A 639 -36.91 -19.25 -24.01
N LEU A 640 -37.51 -18.75 -22.93
CA LEU A 640 -38.96 -18.63 -22.84
C LEU A 640 -39.33 -17.25 -23.37
N LYS A 641 -40.15 -17.24 -24.39
CA LYS A 641 -40.80 -16.04 -24.89
C LYS A 641 -42.06 -15.74 -24.12
#